data_deaab5b816f95d9e44cf56d349a6ce5e
#
_entry.id   deaab5b816f95d9e44cf56d349a6ce5e
#
_cell.length_a   1.000
_cell.length_b   1.000
_cell.length_c   1.000
_cell.angle_alpha   90.00
_cell.angle_beta   90.00
_cell.angle_gamma   90.00
#
_symmetry.space_group_name_H-M   'P 1'
#
loop_
_entity.id
_entity.type
_entity.pdbx_description
1 polymer ?
#
loop_
_entity_poly.entity_id
_entity_poly.type
_entity_poly.pdbx_seq_one_letter_code
_entity_poly.pdbx_strand_id
1 'polypeptide(L)'
;MSNQQPTAETIRRALRQNRDEPEGRARNAVAERLVAEAEATGDTPLLLQALFNLVNAYAYSSERDKFFVPFARLLRMWDERPGDFDGESAHHLHWIFKWVAGNMLDQPGIPLASIEKWQREMEHRYRLAGHSERAVHQGEFRIARHLGDTARAEAAHAAWLAADRDAMADCHACELHGQGSWQVDRGRDEEALRTWEPVLAGQYTCAHEPHNVLASSLLPLVRLGRLDEARAHHLRGYRLVRPMESMRGAVAGHVEFCALTGNEARALEILAEHPAYFTDTGDPDTLMDHLAVTGLLMRRLVALGHGDRSVPGPAGTDWTARALLAHAEREAAAVSARFDARNGNDAVSRRLRERLAAGPLVERLPLGVRARQRLTAPAAPAQPAPAAAAVPADREDVGALLAEARALSDAQHPDAGAAWAAAGRAAERTGTALGDPDRAEIADHAGIAAFTDPGTAVPLFDTAAELYEAAGKPGEAAACRVRAAYAKALAERTGRASAALDAALDALRELHDAGRATARQLTGAWLARLEVGPPGAGDEAELLRIIAFAEEHRDEERMAGRLADAITLHARHTAARGDVGACAGLFARAARLHHEAGTPWYAAEPEALLADLSLQRDDHATAEESARAALEHGATALGPVHRAHLHTVLAAALAARGADAEAADHALEGAHWADEGDMSEELGAWARLVLGGALLREGRAAESATVLETALPDLVRAHHDGRVVQARWWLGEALRDLDEPRAAAEQFLLAAEIAQDWEEQQDHAVLANLAADSLERAGLAGEAAQAYCRAGELWRAMERPVPLVRTLRARAWLTLHDGQGGLAEGRAAMAEAAAVAEEALAAATAAGDGAAAAHLRAELAGTHRQTGELIVRSCPGEPGEDDTDGSARAAYEEGLACAERAITIFGPGPARSAAQLMAAWLEADLGRHAAAAERARAVIAEYHGQDEGGDEGGDAGVAAQRLAEARSVLEYAGERPAGPERAEAGEA
;
A
#
# COMPACT_ATOMS: atom_id res chain seq x y z
N MET A 1 12.57 33.27 37.14
CA MET A 1 13.34 32.16 36.51
C MET A 1 14.77 32.65 36.41
N SER A 2 15.72 32.04 37.11
CA SER A 2 17.12 32.47 37.18
C SER A 2 17.75 32.31 35.79
N ASN A 3 18.30 33.40 35.30
CA ASN A 3 19.02 33.54 34.04
C ASN A 3 20.42 32.91 34.19
N GLN A 4 20.49 31.57 34.46
CA GLN A 4 21.78 30.86 34.44
C GLN A 4 22.10 30.60 32.96
N GLN A 5 23.26 31.05 32.51
CA GLN A 5 23.77 30.68 31.19
C GLN A 5 23.87 29.15 31.08
N PRO A 6 23.42 28.56 29.97
CA PRO A 6 23.49 27.11 29.81
C PRO A 6 24.95 26.62 29.88
N THR A 7 25.19 25.54 30.54
CA THR A 7 26.51 24.90 30.63
C THR A 7 26.91 24.26 29.32
N ALA A 8 28.21 24.11 29.07
CA ALA A 8 28.71 23.43 27.86
C ALA A 8 28.09 22.01 27.68
N GLU A 9 27.86 21.26 28.78
CA GLU A 9 27.22 19.96 28.73
C GLU A 9 25.74 20.04 28.31
N THR A 10 25.02 21.04 28.82
CA THR A 10 23.62 21.29 28.43
C THR A 10 23.51 21.61 26.94
N ILE A 11 24.44 22.44 26.41
CA ILE A 11 24.47 22.78 24.98
C ILE A 11 24.79 21.55 24.14
N ARG A 12 25.79 20.72 24.53
CA ARG A 12 26.10 19.46 23.80
C ARG A 12 24.91 18.50 23.75
N ARG A 13 24.16 18.40 24.84
CA ARG A 13 22.91 17.60 24.86
C ARG A 13 21.87 18.18 23.89
N ALA A 14 21.65 19.49 23.93
CA ALA A 14 20.72 20.17 23.03
C ALA A 14 21.13 20.08 21.54
N LEU A 15 22.42 20.07 21.22
CA LEU A 15 22.93 19.83 19.88
C LEU A 15 22.62 18.42 19.38
N ARG A 16 22.74 17.39 20.24
CA ARG A 16 22.31 16.03 19.90
C ARG A 16 20.82 15.97 19.64
N GLN A 17 20.01 16.51 20.53
CA GLN A 17 18.56 16.58 20.36
C GLN A 17 18.14 17.30 19.08
N ASN A 18 18.77 18.43 18.77
CA ASN A 18 18.47 19.20 17.58
C ASN A 18 18.78 18.43 16.27
N ARG A 19 19.74 17.50 16.29
CA ARG A 19 20.02 16.63 15.13
C ARG A 19 18.89 15.65 14.82
N ASP A 20 18.20 15.21 15.87
CA ASP A 20 17.10 14.23 15.77
C ASP A 20 15.74 14.91 15.49
N GLU A 21 15.68 16.26 15.58
CA GLU A 21 14.47 17.00 15.26
C GLU A 21 14.16 16.96 13.75
N PRO A 22 12.89 16.98 13.34
CA PRO A 22 12.50 17.06 11.95
C PRO A 22 13.14 18.25 11.22
N GLU A 23 13.49 18.05 9.96
CA GLU A 23 14.05 19.08 9.09
C GLU A 23 13.13 20.29 8.98
N GLY A 24 13.72 21.49 8.86
CA GLY A 24 12.95 22.70 8.59
C GLY A 24 13.30 23.87 9.50
N ARG A 25 12.52 24.96 9.35
CA ARG A 25 12.79 26.26 9.98
C ARG A 25 12.84 26.19 11.52
N ALA A 26 12.05 25.33 12.15
CA ALA A 26 12.05 25.18 13.61
C ALA A 26 13.39 24.63 14.11
N ARG A 27 13.90 23.57 13.46
CA ARG A 27 15.22 23.00 13.71
C ARG A 27 16.33 24.05 13.48
N ASN A 28 16.25 24.82 12.39
CA ASN A 28 17.21 25.88 12.06
C ASN A 28 17.25 26.95 13.15
N ALA A 29 16.10 27.43 13.62
CA ALA A 29 16.04 28.45 14.67
C ALA A 29 16.64 27.98 16.01
N VAL A 30 16.49 26.69 16.34
CA VAL A 30 17.17 26.09 17.49
C VAL A 30 18.68 26.02 17.28
N ALA A 31 19.14 25.61 16.09
CA ALA A 31 20.56 25.58 15.74
C ALA A 31 21.21 26.98 15.79
N GLU A 32 20.54 28.00 15.27
CA GLU A 32 20.99 29.41 15.35
C GLU A 32 21.19 29.85 16.82
N ARG A 33 20.23 29.56 17.70
CA ARG A 33 20.32 29.85 19.11
C ARG A 33 21.49 29.11 19.77
N LEU A 34 21.66 27.80 19.48
CA LEU A 34 22.74 27.00 20.02
C LEU A 34 24.14 27.52 19.62
N VAL A 35 24.29 28.08 18.41
CA VAL A 35 25.52 28.76 18.00
C VAL A 35 25.79 29.99 18.88
N ALA A 36 24.77 30.82 19.13
CA ALA A 36 24.94 31.99 20.00
C ALA A 36 25.26 31.63 21.47
N GLU A 37 24.64 30.58 21.97
CA GLU A 37 24.90 30.05 23.32
C GLU A 37 26.32 29.44 23.43
N ALA A 38 26.76 28.67 22.42
CA ALA A 38 28.13 28.13 22.37
C ALA A 38 29.19 29.25 22.29
N GLU A 39 28.94 30.28 21.48
CA GLU A 39 29.84 31.44 21.38
C GLU A 39 30.01 32.17 22.71
N ALA A 40 28.92 32.32 23.47
CA ALA A 40 28.95 32.98 24.78
C ALA A 40 29.79 32.22 25.84
N THR A 41 30.04 30.90 25.62
CA THR A 41 30.89 30.11 26.55
C THR A 41 32.40 30.38 26.33
N GLY A 42 32.80 30.82 25.15
CA GLY A 42 34.20 30.89 24.74
C GLY A 42 34.88 29.53 24.49
N ASP A 43 34.13 28.43 24.50
CA ASP A 43 34.61 27.04 24.23
C ASP A 43 34.67 26.88 22.70
N THR A 44 35.86 26.92 22.10
CA THR A 44 36.07 26.81 20.65
C THR A 44 35.60 25.44 20.09
N PRO A 45 35.94 24.28 20.69
CA PRO A 45 35.40 23.01 20.25
C PRO A 45 33.84 22.95 20.25
N LEU A 46 33.20 23.51 21.27
CA LEU A 46 31.74 23.58 21.35
C LEU A 46 31.16 24.46 20.25
N LEU A 47 31.80 25.60 19.97
CA LEU A 47 31.40 26.50 18.88
C LEU A 47 31.52 25.82 17.53
N LEU A 48 32.58 25.04 17.27
CA LEU A 48 32.73 24.28 16.05
C LEU A 48 31.61 23.29 15.88
N GLN A 49 31.26 22.50 16.94
CA GLN A 49 30.14 21.56 16.90
C GLN A 49 28.80 22.26 16.58
N ALA A 50 28.54 23.43 17.18
CA ALA A 50 27.35 24.22 16.94
C ALA A 50 27.29 24.77 15.51
N LEU A 51 28.40 25.24 14.96
CA LEU A 51 28.47 25.74 13.59
C LEU A 51 28.26 24.59 12.56
N PHE A 52 28.86 23.43 12.77
CA PHE A 52 28.60 22.26 11.91
C PHE A 52 27.14 21.83 11.97
N ASN A 53 26.53 21.81 13.18
CA ASN A 53 25.11 21.52 13.32
C ASN A 53 24.24 22.52 12.54
N LEU A 54 24.55 23.81 12.58
CA LEU A 54 23.82 24.85 11.85
C LEU A 54 24.01 24.71 10.32
N VAL A 55 25.21 24.41 9.85
CA VAL A 55 25.49 24.16 8.42
C VAL A 55 24.64 22.98 7.94
N ASN A 56 24.57 21.87 8.69
CA ASN A 56 23.75 20.73 8.36
C ASN A 56 22.27 21.08 8.39
N ALA A 57 21.79 21.82 9.40
CA ALA A 57 20.39 22.22 9.50
C ALA A 57 19.94 23.03 8.27
N TYR A 58 20.75 23.97 7.80
CA TYR A 58 20.46 24.73 6.59
C TYR A 58 20.55 23.91 5.31
N ALA A 59 21.52 23.01 5.21
CA ALA A 59 21.72 22.16 4.02
C ALA A 59 20.50 21.26 3.72
N TYR A 60 19.79 20.86 4.78
CA TYR A 60 18.62 19.97 4.71
C TYR A 60 17.28 20.70 4.93
N SER A 61 17.20 21.99 4.58
CA SER A 61 15.97 22.77 4.72
C SER A 61 15.73 23.68 3.52
N SER A 62 14.60 24.40 3.54
CA SER A 62 14.30 25.45 2.56
C SER A 62 15.13 26.72 2.69
N GLU A 63 15.96 26.83 3.74
CA GLU A 63 16.80 28.02 4.01
C GLU A 63 18.25 27.80 3.57
N ARG A 64 18.47 27.11 2.45
CA ARG A 64 19.80 26.82 1.87
C ARG A 64 20.62 28.05 1.55
N ASP A 65 20.00 29.18 1.26
CA ASP A 65 20.66 30.47 1.05
C ASP A 65 21.46 30.95 2.27
N LYS A 66 21.06 30.54 3.49
CA LYS A 66 21.75 30.85 4.74
C LYS A 66 23.00 30.00 5.00
N PHE A 67 23.16 28.86 4.32
CA PHE A 67 24.24 27.88 4.48
C PHE A 67 25.64 28.52 4.42
N PHE A 68 25.84 29.51 3.54
CA PHE A 68 27.17 30.08 3.24
C PHE A 68 27.78 30.88 4.40
N VAL A 69 26.97 31.44 5.29
CA VAL A 69 27.46 32.29 6.39
C VAL A 69 28.19 31.47 7.46
N PRO A 70 27.58 30.45 8.07
CA PRO A 70 28.28 29.58 9.04
C PRO A 70 29.45 28.82 8.39
N PHE A 71 29.30 28.38 7.13
CA PHE A 71 30.39 27.72 6.42
C PHE A 71 31.60 28.65 6.23
N ALA A 72 31.40 29.88 5.76
CA ALA A 72 32.48 30.86 5.62
C ALA A 72 33.18 31.17 6.96
N ARG A 73 32.42 31.12 8.06
CA ARG A 73 32.99 31.27 9.40
C ARG A 73 33.89 30.10 9.77
N LEU A 74 33.42 28.84 9.57
CA LEU A 74 34.22 27.64 9.78
C LEU A 74 35.50 27.66 8.96
N LEU A 75 35.39 28.02 7.68
CA LEU A 75 36.54 28.06 6.78
C LEU A 75 37.58 29.09 7.23
N ARG A 76 37.13 30.27 7.67
CA ARG A 76 38.05 31.31 8.24
C ARG A 76 38.72 30.82 9.51
N MET A 77 37.98 30.16 10.41
CA MET A 77 38.54 29.58 11.63
C MET A 77 39.63 28.53 11.30
N TRP A 78 39.38 27.70 10.28
CA TRP A 78 40.36 26.74 9.78
C TRP A 78 41.61 27.41 9.20
N ASP A 79 41.46 28.44 8.35
CA ASP A 79 42.56 29.13 7.70
C ASP A 79 43.42 29.90 8.71
N GLU A 80 42.81 30.47 9.77
CA GLU A 80 43.53 31.23 10.82
C GLU A 80 44.16 30.29 11.87
N ARG A 81 43.49 29.22 12.25
CA ARG A 81 43.88 28.34 13.37
C ARG A 81 43.51 26.89 13.11
N PRO A 82 44.20 26.21 12.18
CA PRO A 82 43.85 24.81 11.86
C PRO A 82 44.02 23.86 13.06
N GLY A 83 44.85 24.20 14.05
CA GLY A 83 45.05 23.44 15.26
C GLY A 83 43.86 23.41 16.23
N ASP A 84 42.84 24.25 16.02
CA ASP A 84 41.58 24.22 16.80
C ASP A 84 40.67 23.08 16.33
N PHE A 85 40.95 22.49 15.19
CA PHE A 85 40.18 21.35 14.61
C PHE A 85 40.89 20.04 14.91
N ASP A 86 40.16 19.10 15.50
CA ASP A 86 40.61 17.72 15.62
C ASP A 86 40.43 16.97 14.28
N GLY A 87 40.81 15.70 14.22
CA GLY A 87 40.70 14.90 13.00
C GLY A 87 39.27 14.76 12.48
N GLU A 88 38.28 14.70 13.35
CA GLU A 88 36.85 14.57 13.00
C GLU A 88 36.32 15.91 12.41
N SER A 89 36.54 17.01 13.08
CA SER A 89 36.10 18.33 12.61
C SER A 89 36.81 18.76 11.34
N ALA A 90 38.11 18.45 11.17
CA ALA A 90 38.84 18.67 9.93
C ALA A 90 38.27 17.84 8.77
N HIS A 91 38.00 16.55 9.01
CA HIS A 91 37.33 15.68 8.03
C HIS A 91 35.95 16.23 7.64
N HIS A 92 35.15 16.62 8.63
CA HIS A 92 33.79 17.15 8.40
C HIS A 92 33.83 18.45 7.58
N LEU A 93 34.80 19.33 7.85
CA LEU A 93 34.98 20.56 7.07
C LEU A 93 35.28 20.23 5.58
N HIS A 94 36.24 19.34 5.32
CA HIS A 94 36.54 18.91 3.95
C HIS A 94 35.37 18.23 3.28
N TRP A 95 34.60 17.42 4.01
CA TRP A 95 33.39 16.79 3.52
C TRP A 95 32.36 17.80 3.01
N ILE A 96 32.14 18.90 3.75
CA ILE A 96 31.18 19.94 3.38
C ILE A 96 31.62 20.72 2.12
N PHE A 97 32.93 20.79 1.79
CA PHE A 97 33.41 21.51 0.60
C PHE A 97 32.67 21.15 -0.68
N LYS A 98 32.35 19.90 -0.90
CA LYS A 98 31.62 19.44 -2.10
C LYS A 98 30.17 19.93 -2.14
N TRP A 99 29.54 20.17 -0.99
CA TRP A 99 28.18 20.70 -0.94
C TRP A 99 28.12 22.19 -1.29
N VAL A 100 29.20 22.92 -1.03
CA VAL A 100 29.23 24.38 -1.29
C VAL A 100 29.04 24.67 -2.76
N ALA A 101 29.75 23.99 -3.66
CA ALA A 101 29.63 24.19 -5.10
C ALA A 101 28.19 23.89 -5.58
N GLY A 102 27.57 22.82 -5.06
CA GLY A 102 26.18 22.47 -5.35
C GLY A 102 25.21 23.53 -4.87
N ASN A 103 25.28 23.92 -3.59
CA ASN A 103 24.41 24.95 -3.03
C ASN A 103 24.58 26.31 -3.71
N MET A 104 25.81 26.66 -4.16
CA MET A 104 26.04 27.87 -4.98
C MET A 104 25.35 27.76 -6.34
N LEU A 105 25.37 26.58 -6.96
CA LEU A 105 24.74 26.34 -8.26
C LEU A 105 23.23 26.55 -8.22
N ASP A 106 22.58 26.16 -7.12
CA ASP A 106 21.14 26.28 -6.89
C ASP A 106 20.69 27.75 -6.61
N GLN A 107 21.65 28.69 -6.45
CA GLN A 107 21.41 30.10 -6.21
C GLN A 107 21.68 30.94 -7.45
N PRO A 108 20.68 31.41 -8.21
CA PRO A 108 20.89 32.18 -9.45
C PRO A 108 21.51 33.53 -9.23
N GLY A 109 21.54 34.06 -8.00
CA GLY A 109 22.22 35.31 -7.64
C GLY A 109 23.73 35.18 -7.51
N ILE A 110 24.28 33.95 -7.44
CA ILE A 110 25.74 33.74 -7.32
C ILE A 110 26.35 33.63 -8.73
N PRO A 111 27.32 34.51 -9.07
CA PRO A 111 27.95 34.48 -10.39
C PRO A 111 28.62 33.13 -10.69
N LEU A 112 28.52 32.63 -11.92
CA LEU A 112 29.15 31.40 -12.36
C LEU A 112 30.66 31.40 -12.11
N ALA A 113 31.35 32.51 -12.34
CA ALA A 113 32.79 32.67 -12.07
C ALA A 113 33.16 32.43 -10.59
N SER A 114 32.23 32.72 -9.64
CA SER A 114 32.40 32.44 -8.22
C SER A 114 32.27 30.94 -7.93
N ILE A 115 31.33 30.26 -8.58
CA ILE A 115 31.15 28.81 -8.48
C ILE A 115 32.38 28.08 -9.01
N GLU A 116 32.88 28.48 -10.19
CA GLU A 116 34.08 27.90 -10.79
C GLU A 116 35.35 28.21 -9.99
N LYS A 117 35.42 29.39 -9.39
CA LYS A 117 36.50 29.73 -8.46
C LYS A 117 36.48 28.82 -7.23
N TRP A 118 35.28 28.59 -6.66
CA TRP A 118 35.13 27.67 -5.53
C TRP A 118 35.51 26.23 -5.88
N GLN A 119 35.12 25.76 -7.05
CA GLN A 119 35.49 24.45 -7.56
C GLN A 119 37.00 24.24 -7.63
N ARG A 120 37.75 25.25 -8.12
CA ARG A 120 39.21 25.24 -8.13
C ARG A 120 39.82 25.32 -6.71
N GLU A 121 39.21 26.07 -5.81
CA GLU A 121 39.61 26.12 -4.41
C GLU A 121 39.45 24.79 -3.71
N MET A 122 38.34 24.08 -3.94
CA MET A 122 38.08 22.73 -3.43
C MET A 122 39.16 21.76 -3.95
N GLU A 123 39.42 21.76 -5.26
CA GLU A 123 40.48 20.95 -5.89
C GLU A 123 41.85 21.21 -5.24
N HIS A 124 42.21 22.47 -5.07
CA HIS A 124 43.47 22.86 -4.45
C HIS A 124 43.59 22.32 -3.00
N ARG A 125 42.56 22.50 -2.17
CA ARG A 125 42.55 22.05 -0.78
C ARG A 125 42.56 20.55 -0.67
N TYR A 126 41.87 19.84 -1.55
CA TYR A 126 41.85 18.38 -1.57
C TYR A 126 43.22 17.81 -1.94
N ARG A 127 43.90 18.37 -2.93
CA ARG A 127 45.28 18.02 -3.26
C ARG A 127 46.25 18.26 -2.11
N LEU A 128 46.14 19.38 -1.41
CA LEU A 128 46.98 19.67 -0.24
C LEU A 128 46.73 18.70 0.91
N ALA A 129 45.49 18.25 1.11
CA ALA A 129 45.13 17.29 2.13
C ALA A 129 45.34 15.82 1.71
N GLY A 130 45.74 15.57 0.46
CA GLY A 130 45.97 14.21 -0.06
C GLY A 130 44.67 13.46 -0.36
N HIS A 131 43.54 14.13 -0.55
CA HIS A 131 42.31 13.52 -0.94
C HIS A 131 42.20 13.24 -2.43
N SER A 132 41.38 12.25 -2.81
CA SER A 132 41.05 11.96 -4.20
C SER A 132 40.31 13.12 -4.87
N GLU A 133 40.52 13.30 -6.18
CA GLU A 133 39.79 14.27 -6.99
C GLU A 133 38.37 13.78 -7.39
N ARG A 134 37.94 12.63 -6.89
CA ARG A 134 36.62 12.06 -7.24
C ARG A 134 35.46 13.01 -6.97
N ALA A 135 35.39 13.61 -5.79
CA ALA A 135 34.37 14.58 -5.45
C ALA A 135 34.49 15.90 -6.24
N VAL A 136 35.73 16.27 -6.66
CA VAL A 136 35.98 17.42 -7.52
C VAL A 136 35.38 17.19 -8.91
N HIS A 137 35.62 16.00 -9.51
CA HIS A 137 35.07 15.65 -10.80
C HIS A 137 33.52 15.50 -10.76
N GLN A 138 32.99 15.01 -9.65
CA GLN A 138 31.54 14.99 -9.44
C GLN A 138 30.94 16.40 -9.40
N GLY A 139 31.60 17.35 -8.73
CA GLY A 139 31.20 18.76 -8.72
C GLY A 139 31.25 19.39 -10.10
N GLU A 140 32.32 19.13 -10.86
CA GLU A 140 32.47 19.58 -12.25
C GLU A 140 31.38 19.00 -13.17
N PHE A 141 31.05 17.74 -13.02
CA PHE A 141 29.95 17.10 -13.71
C PHE A 141 28.60 17.79 -13.44
N ARG A 142 28.30 18.07 -12.14
CA ARG A 142 27.06 18.78 -11.77
C ARG A 142 26.97 20.17 -12.40
N ILE A 143 28.06 20.93 -12.40
CA ILE A 143 28.14 22.26 -13.03
C ILE A 143 27.85 22.14 -14.53
N ALA A 144 28.57 21.27 -15.24
CA ALA A 144 28.42 21.07 -16.68
C ALA A 144 27.01 20.61 -17.08
N ARG A 145 26.42 19.67 -16.31
CA ARG A 145 25.04 19.18 -16.49
C ARG A 145 24.04 20.32 -16.33
N HIS A 146 24.18 21.14 -15.28
CA HIS A 146 23.29 22.28 -15.04
C HIS A 146 23.34 23.29 -16.19
N LEU A 147 24.54 23.57 -16.69
CA LEU A 147 24.76 24.47 -17.84
C LEU A 147 24.24 23.90 -19.18
N GLY A 148 23.94 22.62 -19.23
CA GLY A 148 23.57 21.93 -20.47
C GLY A 148 24.76 21.70 -21.42
N ASP A 149 26.00 21.81 -20.92
CA ASP A 149 27.21 21.52 -21.65
C ASP A 149 27.48 20.01 -21.63
N THR A 150 26.86 19.30 -22.57
CA THR A 150 26.90 17.85 -22.66
C THR A 150 28.33 17.32 -22.81
N ALA A 151 29.17 17.96 -23.61
CA ALA A 151 30.54 17.50 -23.86
C ALA A 151 31.41 17.62 -22.59
N ARG A 152 31.30 18.75 -21.88
CA ARG A 152 31.96 18.97 -20.60
C ARG A 152 31.44 18.01 -19.54
N ALA A 153 30.12 17.75 -19.49
CA ALA A 153 29.51 16.78 -18.57
C ALA A 153 29.99 15.35 -18.83
N GLU A 154 30.08 14.91 -20.10
CA GLU A 154 30.63 13.58 -20.43
C GLU A 154 32.09 13.42 -20.00
N ALA A 155 32.91 14.42 -20.25
CA ALA A 155 34.32 14.39 -19.84
C ALA A 155 34.46 14.35 -18.31
N ALA A 156 33.71 15.17 -17.59
CA ALA A 156 33.71 15.19 -16.13
C ALA A 156 33.17 13.88 -15.51
N HIS A 157 32.11 13.32 -16.10
CA HIS A 157 31.55 12.03 -15.70
C HIS A 157 32.55 10.89 -15.87
N ALA A 158 33.27 10.84 -16.99
CA ALA A 158 34.30 9.84 -17.21
C ALA A 158 35.47 9.99 -16.20
N ALA A 159 35.88 11.22 -15.92
CA ALA A 159 36.91 11.51 -14.91
C ALA A 159 36.44 11.11 -13.48
N TRP A 160 35.18 11.42 -13.14
CA TRP A 160 34.57 11.02 -11.87
C TRP A 160 34.61 9.49 -11.67
N LEU A 161 34.21 8.74 -12.69
CA LEU A 161 34.22 7.26 -12.62
C LEU A 161 35.63 6.66 -12.55
N ALA A 162 36.63 7.32 -13.18
CA ALA A 162 38.01 6.86 -13.21
C ALA A 162 38.81 7.17 -11.92
N ALA A 163 38.37 8.17 -11.15
CA ALA A 163 39.06 8.58 -9.92
C ALA A 163 38.78 7.58 -8.77
N ASP A 164 39.83 7.31 -7.98
CA ASP A 164 39.73 6.41 -6.82
C ASP A 164 38.71 6.96 -5.77
N ARG A 165 38.01 6.04 -5.11
CA ARG A 165 37.16 6.39 -3.98
C ARG A 165 37.97 6.53 -2.72
N ASP A 166 37.72 7.60 -1.95
CA ASP A 166 38.28 7.81 -0.61
C ASP A 166 37.18 8.25 0.36
N ALA A 167 37.57 8.71 1.55
CA ALA A 167 36.65 9.19 2.57
C ALA A 167 35.88 10.48 2.17
N MET A 168 36.32 11.19 1.10
CA MET A 168 35.61 12.37 0.58
C MET A 168 34.61 12.04 -0.52
N ALA A 169 34.58 10.81 -1.05
CA ALA A 169 33.56 10.37 -2.00
C ALA A 169 32.15 10.41 -1.37
N ASP A 170 31.13 10.70 -2.15
CA ASP A 170 29.75 10.54 -1.67
C ASP A 170 29.46 9.07 -1.35
N CYS A 171 28.42 8.79 -0.55
CA CYS A 171 28.02 7.42 -0.32
C CYS A 171 27.70 6.73 -1.66
N HIS A 172 27.83 5.41 -1.69
CA HIS A 172 27.69 4.64 -2.94
C HIS A 172 26.31 4.85 -3.56
N ALA A 173 25.27 4.89 -2.71
CA ALA A 173 23.89 5.09 -3.14
C ALA A 173 23.70 6.46 -3.86
N CYS A 174 24.21 7.56 -3.28
CA CYS A 174 24.11 8.89 -3.88
C CYS A 174 24.88 9.01 -5.20
N GLU A 175 26.06 8.37 -5.30
CA GLU A 175 26.79 8.32 -6.57
C GLU A 175 26.01 7.56 -7.66
N LEU A 176 25.47 6.38 -7.34
CA LEU A 176 24.64 5.61 -8.26
C LEU A 176 23.40 6.38 -8.68
N HIS A 177 22.77 7.13 -7.75
CA HIS A 177 21.66 8.01 -8.11
C HIS A 177 22.07 9.04 -9.17
N GLY A 178 23.17 9.77 -8.96
CA GLY A 178 23.67 10.75 -9.92
C GLY A 178 24.04 10.16 -11.28
N GLN A 179 24.66 8.98 -11.29
CA GLN A 179 25.05 8.26 -12.51
C GLN A 179 23.84 7.79 -13.32
N GLY A 180 22.83 7.20 -12.65
CA GLY A 180 21.60 6.77 -13.31
C GLY A 180 20.76 7.96 -13.80
N SER A 181 20.70 9.07 -13.06
CA SER A 181 20.04 10.30 -13.50
C SER A 181 20.65 10.85 -14.80
N TRP A 182 21.96 10.70 -14.98
CA TRP A 182 22.64 11.03 -16.23
C TRP A 182 22.19 10.16 -17.40
N GLN A 183 21.93 8.88 -17.16
CA GLN A 183 21.38 8.01 -18.20
C GLN A 183 19.96 8.43 -18.61
N VAL A 184 19.13 8.83 -17.64
CA VAL A 184 17.80 9.39 -17.93
C VAL A 184 17.88 10.64 -18.81
N ASP A 185 18.77 11.59 -18.50
CA ASP A 185 18.99 12.79 -19.32
C ASP A 185 19.39 12.45 -20.77
N ARG A 186 19.98 11.27 -20.98
CA ARG A 186 20.40 10.75 -22.29
C ARG A 186 19.34 9.88 -22.97
N GLY A 187 18.16 9.72 -22.34
CA GLY A 187 17.08 8.87 -22.84
C GLY A 187 17.38 7.37 -22.73
N ARG A 188 18.26 6.97 -21.81
CA ARG A 188 18.69 5.59 -21.59
C ARG A 188 18.06 5.02 -20.32
N ASP A 189 16.74 4.90 -20.32
CA ASP A 189 15.96 4.52 -19.15
C ASP A 189 16.34 3.14 -18.58
N GLU A 190 16.57 2.14 -19.43
CA GLU A 190 16.99 0.80 -18.99
C GLU A 190 18.38 0.80 -18.32
N GLU A 191 19.32 1.62 -18.81
CA GLU A 191 20.64 1.76 -18.20
C GLU A 191 20.55 2.47 -16.85
N ALA A 192 19.67 3.47 -16.73
CA ALA A 192 19.41 4.15 -15.48
C ALA A 192 18.89 3.16 -14.41
N LEU A 193 17.88 2.36 -14.73
CA LEU A 193 17.32 1.37 -13.82
C LEU A 193 18.34 0.31 -13.40
N ARG A 194 19.15 -0.18 -14.34
CA ARG A 194 20.27 -1.11 -14.00
C ARG A 194 21.30 -0.47 -13.07
N THR A 195 21.61 0.81 -13.25
CA THR A 195 22.52 1.54 -12.36
C THR A 195 21.96 1.70 -10.97
N TRP A 196 20.65 1.88 -10.84
CA TRP A 196 19.93 2.07 -9.58
C TRP A 196 19.56 0.77 -8.86
N GLU A 197 19.61 -0.38 -9.54
CA GLU A 197 19.19 -1.67 -8.97
C GLU A 197 19.79 -1.97 -7.59
N PRO A 198 21.12 -1.78 -7.34
CA PRO A 198 21.69 -2.05 -6.01
C PRO A 198 21.11 -1.15 -4.90
N VAL A 199 20.67 0.07 -5.26
CA VAL A 199 20.02 1.00 -4.32
C VAL A 199 18.56 0.58 -4.09
N LEU A 200 17.83 0.24 -5.15
CA LEU A 200 16.45 -0.24 -5.08
C LEU A 200 16.34 -1.57 -4.32
N ALA A 201 17.32 -2.45 -4.48
CA ALA A 201 17.44 -3.71 -3.74
C ALA A 201 17.94 -3.55 -2.29
N GLY A 202 18.24 -2.33 -1.84
CA GLY A 202 18.65 -2.07 -0.46
C GLY A 202 20.11 -2.44 -0.15
N GLN A 203 20.94 -2.78 -1.14
CA GLN A 203 22.37 -3.08 -0.92
C GLN A 203 23.16 -1.86 -0.51
N TYR A 204 22.75 -0.69 -1.01
CA TYR A 204 23.32 0.61 -0.65
C TYR A 204 22.21 1.56 -0.24
N THR A 205 22.29 2.07 0.98
CA THR A 205 21.31 3.00 1.53
C THR A 205 22.02 4.16 2.24
N CYS A 206 21.29 5.26 2.40
CA CYS A 206 21.70 6.38 3.26
C CYS A 206 20.44 7.17 3.69
N ALA A 207 20.63 8.31 4.37
CA ALA A 207 19.52 9.16 4.79
C ALA A 207 18.62 9.66 3.62
N HIS A 208 19.11 9.65 2.38
CA HIS A 208 18.43 10.20 1.20
C HIS A 208 18.17 9.15 0.11
N GLU A 209 18.69 7.94 0.28
CA GLU A 209 18.51 6.83 -0.66
C GLU A 209 18.01 5.58 0.05
N PRO A 210 16.99 4.93 -0.49
CA PRO A 210 16.51 4.95 -1.89
C PRO A 210 15.48 6.04 -2.24
N HIS A 211 15.25 7.04 -1.40
CA HIS A 211 14.17 8.05 -1.55
C HIS A 211 14.20 8.74 -2.92
N ASN A 212 15.37 9.30 -3.29
CA ASN A 212 15.53 9.98 -4.58
C ASN A 212 15.49 9.01 -5.76
N VAL A 213 16.09 7.83 -5.65
CA VAL A 213 16.07 6.82 -6.72
C VAL A 213 14.65 6.35 -7.00
N LEU A 214 13.83 6.13 -5.96
CA LEU A 214 12.42 5.76 -6.13
C LEU A 214 11.66 6.84 -6.92
N ALA A 215 11.84 8.13 -6.59
CA ALA A 215 11.22 9.22 -7.32
C ALA A 215 11.76 9.37 -8.76
N SER A 216 13.07 9.26 -8.94
CA SER A 216 13.73 9.42 -10.25
C SER A 216 13.42 8.27 -11.22
N SER A 217 13.08 7.09 -10.71
CA SER A 217 12.75 5.90 -11.52
C SER A 217 11.33 5.90 -12.07
N LEU A 218 10.42 6.74 -11.55
CA LEU A 218 8.99 6.72 -11.89
C LEU A 218 8.75 6.88 -13.40
N LEU A 219 9.24 7.94 -13.99
CA LEU A 219 9.02 8.21 -15.41
C LEU A 219 9.77 7.23 -16.33
N PRO A 220 11.03 6.84 -16.06
CA PRO A 220 11.68 5.73 -16.76
C PRO A 220 10.86 4.45 -16.77
N LEU A 221 10.33 4.02 -15.63
CA LEU A 221 9.49 2.82 -15.55
C LEU A 221 8.20 2.94 -16.38
N VAL A 222 7.52 4.10 -16.32
CA VAL A 222 6.32 4.34 -17.14
C VAL A 222 6.65 4.29 -18.63
N ARG A 223 7.75 4.93 -19.07
CA ARG A 223 8.17 4.92 -20.47
C ARG A 223 8.53 3.53 -20.99
N LEU A 224 9.02 2.66 -20.09
CA LEU A 224 9.33 1.25 -20.39
C LEU A 224 8.12 0.31 -20.26
N GLY A 225 6.95 0.82 -19.88
CA GLY A 225 5.74 0.02 -19.66
C GLY A 225 5.75 -0.83 -18.38
N ARG A 226 6.71 -0.61 -17.47
CA ARG A 226 6.83 -1.32 -16.17
C ARG A 226 5.94 -0.62 -15.14
N LEU A 227 4.61 -0.68 -15.37
CA LEU A 227 3.63 0.15 -14.65
C LEU A 227 3.47 -0.27 -13.19
N ASP A 228 3.54 -1.56 -12.89
CA ASP A 228 3.39 -2.08 -11.52
C ASP A 228 4.55 -1.64 -10.63
N GLU A 229 5.76 -1.67 -11.17
CA GLU A 229 6.94 -1.17 -10.48
C GLU A 229 6.89 0.35 -10.28
N ALA A 230 6.42 1.10 -11.29
CA ALA A 230 6.23 2.54 -11.16
C ALA A 230 5.23 2.88 -10.04
N ARG A 231 4.13 2.13 -9.94
CA ARG A 231 3.15 2.23 -8.84
C ARG A 231 3.79 1.93 -7.48
N ALA A 232 4.48 0.81 -7.37
CA ALA A 232 5.18 0.41 -6.15
C ALA A 232 6.21 1.46 -5.71
N HIS A 233 7.02 1.98 -6.64
CA HIS A 233 7.99 3.03 -6.36
C HIS A 233 7.31 4.35 -5.96
N HIS A 234 6.16 4.69 -6.55
CA HIS A 234 5.41 5.88 -6.14
C HIS A 234 4.90 5.75 -4.70
N LEU A 235 4.22 4.66 -4.37
CA LEU A 235 3.61 4.47 -3.04
C LEU A 235 4.68 4.40 -1.94
N ARG A 236 5.73 3.61 -2.17
CA ARG A 236 6.87 3.50 -1.24
C ARG A 236 7.65 4.81 -1.15
N GLY A 237 8.00 5.40 -2.29
CA GLY A 237 8.85 6.59 -2.37
C GLY A 237 8.18 7.80 -1.75
N TYR A 238 6.90 8.06 -2.06
CA TYR A 238 6.18 9.20 -1.49
C TYR A 238 6.06 9.11 0.03
N ARG A 239 5.81 7.91 0.59
CA ARG A 239 5.79 7.69 2.03
C ARG A 239 7.10 8.12 2.70
N LEU A 240 8.24 7.79 2.08
CA LEU A 240 9.56 8.13 2.60
C LEU A 240 9.88 9.63 2.49
N VAL A 241 9.53 10.29 1.38
CA VAL A 241 9.89 11.69 1.14
C VAL A 241 8.95 12.71 1.78
N ARG A 242 7.71 12.32 2.02
CA ARG A 242 6.66 13.19 2.56
C ARG A 242 7.05 13.95 3.82
N PRO A 243 7.72 13.34 4.84
CA PRO A 243 8.10 14.05 6.07
C PRO A 243 9.40 14.85 5.95
N MET A 244 10.13 14.78 4.82
CA MET A 244 11.47 15.31 4.68
C MET A 244 11.50 16.60 3.85
N GLU A 245 11.83 17.72 4.48
CA GLU A 245 11.89 19.01 3.78
C GLU A 245 13.00 19.05 2.72
N SER A 246 14.10 18.33 2.93
CA SER A 246 15.18 18.17 1.97
C SER A 246 14.81 17.44 0.67
N MET A 247 13.69 16.70 0.67
CA MET A 247 13.24 15.86 -0.44
C MET A 247 12.25 16.58 -1.40
N ARG A 248 12.21 17.90 -1.44
CA ARG A 248 11.29 18.69 -2.28
C ARG A 248 11.33 18.32 -3.76
N GLY A 249 12.52 18.07 -4.29
CA GLY A 249 12.69 17.60 -5.68
C GLY A 249 12.06 16.23 -5.94
N ALA A 250 12.19 15.31 -4.98
CA ALA A 250 11.56 14.00 -5.06
C ALA A 250 10.02 14.12 -4.96
N VAL A 251 9.51 14.97 -4.05
CA VAL A 251 8.06 15.28 -3.98
C VAL A 251 7.55 15.83 -5.31
N ALA A 252 8.29 16.74 -5.96
CA ALA A 252 7.94 17.26 -7.29
C ALA A 252 7.87 16.12 -8.33
N GLY A 253 8.81 15.16 -8.29
CA GLY A 253 8.80 13.97 -9.15
C GLY A 253 7.53 13.12 -8.97
N HIS A 254 7.06 12.95 -7.74
CA HIS A 254 5.80 12.24 -7.46
C HIS A 254 4.56 12.99 -7.97
N VAL A 255 4.54 14.33 -7.88
CA VAL A 255 3.46 15.15 -8.49
C VAL A 255 3.46 15.02 -10.00
N GLU A 256 4.64 15.08 -10.64
CA GLU A 256 4.81 14.92 -12.08
C GLU A 256 4.32 13.56 -12.57
N PHE A 257 4.72 12.49 -11.89
CA PHE A 257 4.25 11.14 -12.16
C PHE A 257 2.72 11.06 -12.14
N CYS A 258 2.09 11.56 -11.08
CA CYS A 258 0.62 11.56 -10.97
C CYS A 258 -0.04 12.35 -12.11
N ALA A 259 0.50 13.52 -12.48
CA ALA A 259 -0.03 14.35 -13.55
C ALA A 259 0.09 13.71 -14.94
N LEU A 260 1.11 12.85 -15.14
CA LEU A 260 1.37 12.19 -16.43
C LEU A 260 0.77 10.78 -16.54
N THR A 261 0.11 10.27 -15.48
CA THR A 261 -0.45 8.91 -15.42
C THR A 261 -1.94 8.87 -15.09
N GLY A 262 -2.67 9.98 -15.29
CA GLY A 262 -4.12 10.06 -15.05
C GLY A 262 -4.50 10.09 -13.55
N ASN A 263 -3.59 10.54 -12.68
CA ASN A 263 -3.78 10.61 -11.23
C ASN A 263 -3.78 12.04 -10.72
N GLU A 264 -4.40 12.97 -11.46
CA GLU A 264 -4.41 14.40 -11.17
C GLU A 264 -5.00 14.72 -9.78
N ALA A 265 -5.98 13.95 -9.35
CA ALA A 265 -6.58 14.10 -8.01
C ALA A 265 -5.55 13.82 -6.90
N ARG A 266 -4.74 12.77 -7.06
CA ARG A 266 -3.65 12.44 -6.13
C ARG A 266 -2.56 13.50 -6.14
N ALA A 267 -2.21 14.02 -7.32
CA ALA A 267 -1.26 15.14 -7.44
C ALA A 267 -1.73 16.38 -6.67
N LEU A 268 -3.02 16.72 -6.73
CA LEU A 268 -3.60 17.84 -5.96
C LEU A 268 -3.48 17.61 -4.44
N GLU A 269 -3.66 16.39 -3.96
CA GLU A 269 -3.48 16.05 -2.54
C GLU A 269 -2.03 16.28 -2.09
N ILE A 270 -1.08 15.78 -2.89
CA ILE A 270 0.35 15.99 -2.61
C ILE A 270 0.68 17.48 -2.54
N LEU A 271 0.17 18.30 -3.46
CA LEU A 271 0.36 19.75 -3.40
C LEU A 271 -0.26 20.39 -2.14
N ALA A 272 -1.44 19.90 -1.71
CA ALA A 272 -2.12 20.40 -0.51
C ALA A 272 -1.38 20.06 0.78
N GLU A 273 -0.62 18.97 0.81
CA GLU A 273 0.20 18.57 1.96
C GLU A 273 1.44 19.46 2.14
N HIS A 274 1.89 20.18 1.09
CA HIS A 274 3.12 20.96 1.08
C HIS A 274 2.91 22.45 0.73
N PRO A 275 2.04 23.20 1.46
CA PRO A 275 1.69 24.57 1.09
C PRO A 275 2.88 25.55 1.14
N ALA A 276 3.89 25.29 1.98
CA ALA A 276 5.10 26.11 2.09
C ALA A 276 5.95 26.09 0.81
N TYR A 277 5.88 25.02 0.02
CA TYR A 277 6.71 24.86 -1.19
C TYR A 277 6.38 25.87 -2.29
N PHE A 278 5.21 26.49 -2.26
CA PHE A 278 4.85 27.57 -3.19
C PHE A 278 5.56 28.89 -2.94
N THR A 279 6.07 29.12 -1.73
CA THR A 279 6.54 30.46 -1.29
C THR A 279 7.94 30.48 -0.71
N ASP A 280 8.54 29.35 -0.44
CA ASP A 280 9.89 29.26 0.10
C ASP A 280 10.93 29.55 -0.98
N THR A 281 11.65 30.69 -0.82
CA THR A 281 12.58 31.23 -1.81
C THR A 281 14.05 30.97 -1.50
N GLY A 282 14.39 30.35 -0.36
CA GLY A 282 15.77 30.08 0.04
C GLY A 282 16.47 29.01 -0.80
N ASP A 283 15.67 28.22 -1.54
CA ASP A 283 16.11 27.24 -2.53
C ASP A 283 15.37 27.45 -3.86
N PRO A 284 15.88 28.37 -4.71
CA PRO A 284 15.22 28.72 -5.97
C PRO A 284 15.12 27.58 -6.98
N ASP A 285 16.03 26.61 -6.96
CA ASP A 285 16.01 25.46 -7.88
C ASP A 285 14.83 24.54 -7.57
N THR A 286 14.65 24.15 -6.33
CA THR A 286 13.51 23.31 -5.91
C THR A 286 12.18 24.05 -5.97
N LEU A 287 12.17 25.38 -5.75
CA LEU A 287 10.97 26.21 -5.97
C LEU A 287 10.57 26.18 -7.45
N MET A 288 11.53 26.32 -8.37
CA MET A 288 11.27 26.26 -9.82
C MET A 288 10.70 24.89 -10.21
N ASP A 289 11.27 23.81 -9.67
CA ASP A 289 10.77 22.44 -9.88
C ASP A 289 9.32 22.28 -9.40
N HIS A 290 9.00 22.73 -8.19
CA HIS A 290 7.66 22.69 -7.64
C HIS A 290 6.64 23.47 -8.50
N LEU A 291 7.03 24.69 -8.95
CA LEU A 291 6.21 25.51 -9.83
C LEU A 291 6.03 24.86 -11.22
N ALA A 292 7.07 24.20 -11.73
CA ALA A 292 6.99 23.49 -13.02
C ALA A 292 5.96 22.36 -12.98
N VAL A 293 6.03 21.49 -11.96
CA VAL A 293 5.08 20.37 -11.85
C VAL A 293 3.67 20.85 -11.49
N THR A 294 3.55 21.94 -10.73
CA THR A 294 2.26 22.60 -10.50
C THR A 294 1.68 23.12 -11.81
N GLY A 295 2.47 23.81 -12.63
CA GLY A 295 2.05 24.29 -13.95
C GLY A 295 1.62 23.15 -14.88
N LEU A 296 2.40 22.06 -14.92
CA LEU A 296 2.07 20.85 -15.67
C LEU A 296 0.71 20.26 -15.23
N LEU A 297 0.52 20.06 -13.93
CA LEU A 297 -0.75 19.55 -13.39
C LEU A 297 -1.92 20.48 -13.70
N MET A 298 -1.78 21.78 -13.50
CA MET A 298 -2.83 22.76 -13.78
C MET A 298 -3.18 22.79 -15.29
N ARG A 299 -2.20 22.68 -16.16
CA ARG A 299 -2.43 22.57 -17.62
C ARG A 299 -3.24 21.32 -17.95
N ARG A 300 -2.93 20.20 -17.32
CA ARG A 300 -3.68 18.96 -17.47
C ARG A 300 -5.13 19.12 -17.03
N LEU A 301 -5.36 19.73 -15.85
CA LEU A 301 -6.70 20.00 -15.33
C LEU A 301 -7.51 20.92 -16.26
N VAL A 302 -6.89 21.95 -16.82
CA VAL A 302 -7.54 22.85 -17.80
C VAL A 302 -7.93 22.07 -19.05
N ALA A 303 -7.05 21.20 -19.57
CA ALA A 303 -7.33 20.36 -20.73
C ALA A 303 -8.48 19.38 -20.48
N LEU A 304 -8.62 18.87 -19.25
CA LEU A 304 -9.72 18.01 -18.81
C LEU A 304 -11.03 18.76 -18.50
N GLY A 305 -11.07 20.10 -18.71
CA GLY A 305 -12.26 20.92 -18.47
C GLY A 305 -12.41 21.44 -17.03
N HIS A 306 -11.45 21.20 -16.16
CA HIS A 306 -11.47 21.62 -14.75
C HIS A 306 -10.82 22.99 -14.49
N GLY A 307 -10.71 23.84 -15.50
CA GLY A 307 -10.01 25.13 -15.40
C GLY A 307 -10.50 26.08 -14.30
N ASP A 308 -11.78 26.01 -13.98
CA ASP A 308 -12.40 26.88 -12.96
C ASP A 308 -12.55 26.23 -11.59
N ARG A 309 -12.02 24.99 -11.44
CA ARG A 309 -12.01 24.26 -10.17
C ARG A 309 -11.07 24.94 -9.17
N SER A 310 -11.50 24.99 -7.90
CA SER A 310 -10.64 25.40 -6.78
C SER A 310 -9.54 24.36 -6.54
N VAL A 311 -8.29 24.82 -6.39
CA VAL A 311 -7.09 24.00 -6.22
C VAL A 311 -6.19 24.54 -5.11
N PRO A 312 -5.35 23.71 -4.48
CA PRO A 312 -4.31 24.15 -3.54
C PRO A 312 -3.31 25.07 -4.23
N GLY A 313 -2.91 26.13 -3.54
CA GLY A 313 -1.91 27.09 -4.06
C GLY A 313 -1.36 27.98 -2.96
N PRO A 314 -0.58 29.03 -3.30
CA PRO A 314 -0.05 29.99 -2.34
C PRO A 314 -1.12 30.54 -1.41
N ALA A 315 -0.80 30.65 -0.11
CA ALA A 315 -1.74 31.11 0.90
C ALA A 315 -2.27 32.54 0.63
N GLY A 316 -3.51 32.82 1.06
CA GLY A 316 -4.12 34.16 0.99
C GLY A 316 -4.90 34.45 -0.30
N THR A 317 -5.04 33.47 -1.20
CA THR A 317 -5.82 33.60 -2.44
C THR A 317 -6.55 32.29 -2.72
N ASP A 318 -7.81 32.40 -3.14
CA ASP A 318 -8.56 31.24 -3.66
C ASP A 318 -8.16 31.01 -5.12
N TRP A 319 -7.42 29.95 -5.37
CA TRP A 319 -6.90 29.62 -6.67
C TRP A 319 -7.84 28.71 -7.47
N THR A 320 -8.08 29.10 -8.72
CA THR A 320 -8.59 28.15 -9.73
C THR A 320 -7.42 27.53 -10.48
N ALA A 321 -7.63 26.35 -11.09
CA ALA A 321 -6.59 25.68 -11.87
C ALA A 321 -6.02 26.60 -12.97
N ARG A 322 -6.86 27.38 -13.64
CA ARG A 322 -6.47 28.33 -14.67
C ARG A 322 -5.64 29.49 -14.11
N ALA A 323 -6.05 30.05 -12.96
CA ALA A 323 -5.33 31.15 -12.34
C ALA A 323 -3.96 30.70 -11.78
N LEU A 324 -3.92 29.50 -11.17
CA LEU A 324 -2.68 28.92 -10.65
C LEU A 324 -1.74 28.52 -11.79
N LEU A 325 -2.24 28.03 -12.93
CA LEU A 325 -1.43 27.77 -14.13
C LEU A 325 -0.67 29.02 -14.55
N ALA A 326 -1.40 30.14 -14.75
CA ALA A 326 -0.78 31.39 -15.17
C ALA A 326 0.21 31.94 -14.14
N HIS A 327 -0.03 31.71 -12.85
CA HIS A 327 0.90 32.09 -11.79
C HIS A 327 2.15 31.23 -11.83
N ALA A 328 2.02 29.89 -11.83
CA ALA A 328 3.13 28.95 -11.78
C ALA A 328 4.05 29.10 -13.00
N GLU A 329 3.48 29.24 -14.21
CA GLU A 329 4.27 29.49 -15.43
C GLU A 329 5.05 30.80 -15.37
N ARG A 330 4.44 31.88 -14.89
CA ARG A 330 5.11 33.17 -14.78
C ARG A 330 6.26 33.15 -13.76
N GLU A 331 6.02 32.60 -12.57
CA GLU A 331 7.03 32.56 -11.51
C GLU A 331 8.17 31.59 -11.88
N ALA A 332 7.88 30.42 -12.41
CA ALA A 332 8.89 29.47 -12.88
C ALA A 332 9.75 30.08 -14.01
N ALA A 333 9.12 30.79 -14.96
CA ALA A 333 9.83 31.50 -16.01
C ALA A 333 10.73 32.62 -15.46
N ALA A 334 10.29 33.34 -14.43
CA ALA A 334 11.09 34.39 -13.80
C ALA A 334 12.33 33.79 -13.09
N VAL A 335 12.20 32.65 -12.41
CA VAL A 335 13.33 31.97 -11.76
C VAL A 335 14.29 31.42 -12.83
N SER A 336 13.79 30.67 -13.82
CA SER A 336 14.63 30.09 -14.89
C SER A 336 15.39 31.15 -15.69
N ALA A 337 14.77 32.31 -15.96
CA ALA A 337 15.45 33.43 -16.62
C ALA A 337 16.64 34.00 -15.81
N ARG A 338 16.57 33.99 -14.48
CA ARG A 338 17.69 34.38 -13.61
C ARG A 338 18.85 33.38 -13.72
N PHE A 339 18.54 32.06 -13.77
CA PHE A 339 19.56 31.03 -14.01
C PHE A 339 20.19 31.18 -15.39
N ASP A 340 19.41 31.37 -16.44
CA ASP A 340 19.91 31.54 -17.81
C ASP A 340 20.78 32.81 -17.95
N ALA A 341 20.37 33.91 -17.34
CA ALA A 341 21.17 35.16 -17.31
C ALA A 341 22.51 34.93 -16.62
N ARG A 342 22.55 34.20 -15.50
CA ARG A 342 23.79 33.84 -14.81
C ARG A 342 24.66 32.91 -15.67
N ASN A 343 24.04 31.91 -16.31
CA ASN A 343 24.72 30.86 -17.06
C ASN A 343 25.20 31.35 -18.44
N GLY A 344 24.60 32.42 -18.99
CA GLY A 344 24.87 32.93 -20.32
C GLY A 344 24.29 32.04 -21.45
N ASN A 345 23.27 31.27 -21.17
CA ASN A 345 22.57 30.39 -22.13
C ASN A 345 21.09 30.21 -21.73
N ASP A 346 20.30 29.44 -22.49
CA ASP A 346 18.89 29.19 -22.24
C ASP A 346 18.57 27.75 -21.76
N ALA A 347 19.56 27.03 -21.27
CA ALA A 347 19.43 25.61 -20.97
C ALA A 347 18.39 25.32 -19.86
N VAL A 348 18.30 26.18 -18.84
CA VAL A 348 17.36 26.00 -17.74
C VAL A 348 15.93 26.29 -18.20
N SER A 349 15.66 27.41 -18.87
CA SER A 349 14.31 27.71 -19.36
C SER A 349 13.88 26.78 -20.50
N ARG A 350 14.79 26.21 -21.27
CA ARG A 350 14.45 25.17 -22.25
C ARG A 350 13.95 23.91 -21.56
N ARG A 351 14.67 23.37 -20.58
CA ARG A 351 14.22 22.21 -19.78
C ARG A 351 12.88 22.46 -19.09
N LEU A 352 12.70 23.66 -18.52
CA LEU A 352 11.42 24.06 -17.94
C LEU A 352 10.27 24.02 -18.98
N ARG A 353 10.47 24.58 -20.16
CA ARG A 353 9.45 24.56 -21.24
C ARG A 353 9.13 23.14 -21.71
N GLU A 354 10.14 22.30 -21.87
CA GLU A 354 9.98 20.88 -22.24
C GLU A 354 9.14 20.13 -21.19
N ARG A 355 9.44 20.32 -19.90
CA ARG A 355 8.70 19.72 -18.78
C ARG A 355 7.24 20.20 -18.73
N LEU A 356 7.01 21.49 -18.83
CA LEU A 356 5.67 22.08 -18.89
C LEU A 356 4.83 21.60 -20.09
N ALA A 357 5.48 21.31 -21.21
CA ALA A 357 4.81 20.84 -22.42
C ALA A 357 4.56 19.32 -22.46
N ALA A 358 5.04 18.58 -21.44
CA ALA A 358 4.87 17.13 -21.42
C ALA A 358 3.39 16.75 -21.41
N GLY A 359 3.03 15.81 -22.31
CA GLY A 359 1.71 15.18 -22.36
C GLY A 359 1.63 13.93 -21.48
N PRO A 360 0.42 13.38 -21.25
CA PRO A 360 0.27 12.15 -20.48
C PRO A 360 1.05 11.00 -21.14
N LEU A 361 1.74 10.23 -20.32
CA LEU A 361 2.46 9.02 -20.73
C LEU A 361 1.52 7.81 -20.77
N VAL A 362 0.57 7.78 -19.84
CA VAL A 362 -0.50 6.78 -19.74
C VAL A 362 -1.78 7.54 -19.42
N GLU A 363 -2.87 7.21 -20.07
CA GLU A 363 -4.16 7.85 -19.79
C GLU A 363 -4.69 7.47 -18.40
N ARG A 364 -4.33 6.27 -17.92
CA ARG A 364 -4.79 5.74 -16.65
C ARG A 364 -3.81 4.71 -16.07
N LEU A 365 -3.37 4.95 -14.84
CA LEU A 365 -2.64 3.99 -14.01
C LEU A 365 -3.32 3.91 -12.64
N PRO A 366 -4.09 2.84 -12.33
CA PRO A 366 -4.67 2.67 -11.00
C PRO A 366 -3.58 2.61 -9.93
N LEU A 367 -3.69 3.43 -8.88
CA LEU A 367 -2.73 3.45 -7.77
C LEU A 367 -3.20 2.63 -6.56
N GLY A 368 -4.46 2.21 -6.51
CA GLY A 368 -5.05 1.53 -5.36
C GLY A 368 -5.35 2.45 -4.17
N VAL A 369 -4.83 3.66 -4.16
CA VAL A 369 -5.11 4.67 -3.13
C VAL A 369 -6.34 5.50 -3.50
N ARG A 370 -7.09 5.93 -2.49
CA ARG A 370 -8.23 6.80 -2.70
C ARG A 370 -7.80 8.26 -2.75
N ALA A 371 -8.17 8.98 -3.78
CA ALA A 371 -8.14 10.42 -3.81
C ALA A 371 -9.36 10.99 -3.07
N ARG A 372 -9.13 11.87 -2.08
CA ARG A 372 -10.20 12.50 -1.27
C ARG A 372 -11.13 13.39 -2.10
N GLN A 373 -10.60 13.98 -3.17
CA GLN A 373 -11.36 14.82 -4.09
C GLN A 373 -11.43 14.12 -5.45
N ARG A 374 -12.61 13.70 -5.83
CA ARG A 374 -12.84 13.16 -7.17
C ARG A 374 -12.84 14.28 -8.20
N LEU A 375 -12.11 14.08 -9.29
CA LEU A 375 -12.22 14.90 -10.49
C LEU A 375 -13.34 14.32 -11.37
N THR A 376 -14.61 14.57 -11.00
CA THR A 376 -15.69 14.28 -11.93
C THR A 376 -15.55 15.20 -13.13
N ALA A 377 -15.58 14.64 -14.34
CA ALA A 377 -15.62 15.46 -15.53
C ALA A 377 -16.74 16.50 -15.39
N PRO A 378 -16.49 17.78 -15.71
CA PRO A 378 -17.57 18.76 -15.72
C PRO A 378 -18.69 18.16 -16.57
N ALA A 379 -19.93 18.16 -16.02
CA ALA A 379 -21.07 17.69 -16.77
C ALA A 379 -21.04 18.35 -18.14
N ALA A 380 -20.70 17.59 -19.16
CA ALA A 380 -20.90 18.05 -20.52
C ALA A 380 -22.37 18.46 -20.60
N PRO A 381 -22.71 19.59 -21.24
CA PRO A 381 -24.09 19.94 -21.45
C PRO A 381 -24.76 18.69 -22.01
N ALA A 382 -25.77 18.17 -21.31
CA ALA A 382 -26.36 16.84 -21.44
C ALA A 382 -26.20 16.26 -22.86
N GLN A 383 -25.06 15.61 -23.09
CA GLN A 383 -24.94 14.70 -24.19
C GLN A 383 -25.60 13.41 -23.75
N PRO A 384 -26.39 12.81 -24.61
CA PRO A 384 -26.96 11.50 -24.31
C PRO A 384 -25.84 10.54 -23.89
N ALA A 385 -26.12 9.67 -22.91
CA ALA A 385 -25.22 8.72 -22.29
C ALA A 385 -24.16 8.19 -23.25
N PRO A 386 -22.87 8.00 -22.80
CA PRO A 386 -21.83 7.50 -23.65
C PRO A 386 -22.31 6.20 -24.28
N ALA A 387 -22.52 6.26 -25.58
CA ALA A 387 -22.85 5.09 -26.36
C ALA A 387 -21.72 4.08 -26.12
N ALA A 388 -22.12 2.85 -25.75
CA ALA A 388 -21.29 1.68 -25.94
C ALA A 388 -20.51 1.80 -27.25
N ALA A 389 -19.24 1.39 -27.22
CA ALA A 389 -18.22 1.46 -28.26
C ALA A 389 -18.68 2.11 -29.58
N ALA A 390 -18.24 3.34 -29.81
CA ALA A 390 -18.67 4.13 -30.95
C ALA A 390 -18.59 3.30 -32.24
N VAL A 391 -19.74 2.90 -32.76
CA VAL A 391 -19.87 2.51 -34.18
C VAL A 391 -19.37 3.71 -34.97
N PRO A 392 -18.40 3.56 -35.90
CA PRO A 392 -17.84 4.67 -36.65
C PRO A 392 -18.95 5.52 -37.27
N ALA A 393 -18.87 6.85 -37.05
CA ALA A 393 -19.91 7.82 -37.48
C ALA A 393 -20.18 7.89 -38.99
N ASP A 394 -19.43 7.16 -39.79
CA ASP A 394 -19.40 7.21 -41.26
C ASP A 394 -20.25 6.12 -41.96
N ARG A 395 -21.00 5.29 -41.25
CA ARG A 395 -21.94 4.36 -41.89
C ARG A 395 -23.25 5.08 -42.21
N GLU A 396 -23.37 5.55 -43.44
CA GLU A 396 -24.61 6.14 -43.98
C GLU A 396 -25.63 5.09 -44.43
N ASP A 397 -25.29 3.80 -44.48
CA ASP A 397 -26.17 2.73 -44.96
C ASP A 397 -27.15 2.28 -43.85
N VAL A 398 -28.32 2.93 -43.84
CA VAL A 398 -29.43 2.59 -42.91
C VAL A 398 -29.82 1.10 -43.00
N GLY A 399 -29.76 0.51 -44.21
CA GLY A 399 -30.13 -0.89 -44.41
C GLY A 399 -29.17 -1.84 -43.68
N ALA A 400 -27.86 -1.56 -43.76
CA ALA A 400 -26.84 -2.32 -43.04
C ALA A 400 -26.99 -2.19 -41.51
N LEU A 401 -27.25 -0.98 -40.98
CA LEU A 401 -27.49 -0.74 -39.54
C LEU A 401 -28.75 -1.46 -39.03
N LEU A 402 -29.83 -1.47 -39.78
CA LEU A 402 -31.03 -2.22 -39.45
C LEU A 402 -30.78 -3.73 -39.44
N ALA A 403 -30.01 -4.24 -40.42
CA ALA A 403 -29.66 -5.65 -40.45
C ALA A 403 -28.81 -6.08 -39.23
N GLU A 404 -27.85 -5.23 -38.86
CA GLU A 404 -27.02 -5.41 -37.63
C GLU A 404 -27.89 -5.37 -36.35
N ALA A 405 -28.75 -4.37 -36.22
CA ALA A 405 -29.65 -4.25 -35.05
C ALA A 405 -30.58 -5.46 -34.91
N ARG A 406 -31.15 -5.95 -36.02
CA ARG A 406 -32.00 -7.18 -36.01
C ARG A 406 -31.19 -8.40 -35.62
N ALA A 407 -29.98 -8.59 -36.17
CA ALA A 407 -29.10 -9.71 -35.84
C ALA A 407 -28.73 -9.72 -34.33
N LEU A 408 -28.41 -8.55 -33.77
CA LEU A 408 -28.13 -8.42 -32.33
C LEU A 408 -29.38 -8.67 -31.47
N SER A 409 -30.55 -8.19 -31.90
CA SER A 409 -31.82 -8.51 -31.21
C SER A 409 -32.14 -10.00 -31.27
N ASP A 410 -31.91 -10.65 -32.43
CA ASP A 410 -32.11 -12.08 -32.62
C ASP A 410 -31.16 -12.89 -31.71
N ALA A 411 -29.95 -12.42 -31.55
CA ALA A 411 -28.97 -12.99 -30.62
C ALA A 411 -29.24 -12.59 -29.15
N GLN A 412 -30.20 -11.74 -28.85
CA GLN A 412 -30.43 -11.14 -27.52
C GLN A 412 -29.17 -10.44 -26.98
N HIS A 413 -28.35 -9.89 -27.84
CA HIS A 413 -27.06 -9.26 -27.44
C HIS A 413 -27.30 -7.95 -26.71
N PRO A 414 -26.51 -7.61 -25.68
CA PRO A 414 -26.63 -6.35 -24.92
C PRO A 414 -26.55 -5.09 -25.79
N ASP A 415 -25.77 -5.10 -26.87
CA ASP A 415 -25.61 -3.98 -27.79
C ASP A 415 -26.79 -3.76 -28.74
N ALA A 416 -27.80 -4.61 -28.73
CA ALA A 416 -28.97 -4.48 -29.62
C ALA A 416 -29.62 -3.09 -29.48
N GLY A 417 -29.79 -2.58 -28.25
CA GLY A 417 -30.34 -1.24 -28.03
C GLY A 417 -29.51 -0.11 -28.62
N ALA A 418 -28.20 -0.19 -28.54
CA ALA A 418 -27.29 0.80 -29.13
C ALA A 418 -27.34 0.75 -30.66
N ALA A 419 -27.43 -0.44 -31.27
CA ALA A 419 -27.55 -0.64 -32.71
C ALA A 419 -28.89 -0.08 -33.24
N TRP A 420 -30.02 -0.34 -32.56
CA TRP A 420 -31.30 0.25 -32.92
C TRP A 420 -31.31 1.78 -32.84
N ALA A 421 -30.69 2.33 -31.77
CA ALA A 421 -30.54 3.78 -31.66
C ALA A 421 -29.68 4.39 -32.77
N ALA A 422 -28.61 3.69 -33.20
CA ALA A 422 -27.75 4.10 -34.30
C ALA A 422 -28.52 4.09 -35.65
N ALA A 423 -29.28 3.02 -35.89
CA ALA A 423 -30.12 2.90 -37.08
C ALA A 423 -31.18 4.00 -37.14
N GLY A 424 -31.85 4.33 -36.01
CA GLY A 424 -32.79 5.41 -35.89
C GLY A 424 -32.18 6.77 -36.23
N ARG A 425 -31.06 7.11 -35.63
CA ARG A 425 -30.33 8.37 -35.90
C ARG A 425 -29.87 8.46 -37.37
N ALA A 426 -29.42 7.36 -37.98
CA ALA A 426 -29.03 7.35 -39.38
C ALA A 426 -30.24 7.58 -40.28
N ALA A 427 -31.39 6.94 -39.99
CA ALA A 427 -32.60 7.13 -40.74
C ALA A 427 -33.11 8.59 -40.68
N GLU A 428 -33.05 9.22 -39.52
CA GLU A 428 -33.39 10.64 -39.34
C GLU A 428 -32.47 11.56 -40.16
N ARG A 429 -31.16 11.35 -40.10
CA ARG A 429 -30.18 12.16 -40.84
C ARG A 429 -30.35 12.04 -42.36
N THR A 430 -30.64 10.84 -42.85
CA THR A 430 -30.77 10.57 -44.29
C THR A 430 -32.17 10.81 -44.82
N GLY A 431 -33.18 11.03 -43.97
CA GLY A 431 -34.57 11.14 -44.32
C GLY A 431 -35.19 9.81 -44.80
N THR A 432 -34.57 8.66 -44.43
CA THR A 432 -35.02 7.34 -44.84
C THR A 432 -36.27 6.95 -44.03
N ALA A 433 -37.39 6.62 -44.70
CA ALA A 433 -38.60 6.17 -44.06
C ALA A 433 -38.42 4.73 -43.56
N LEU A 434 -38.66 4.50 -42.28
CA LEU A 434 -38.63 3.18 -41.62
C LEU A 434 -40.04 2.58 -41.58
N GLY A 435 -40.13 1.26 -41.73
CA GLY A 435 -41.38 0.52 -41.50
C GLY A 435 -41.79 0.52 -40.00
N ASP A 436 -43.08 0.32 -39.74
CA ASP A 436 -43.61 0.30 -38.38
C ASP A 436 -42.96 -0.74 -37.47
N PRO A 437 -42.55 -1.96 -37.92
CA PRO A 437 -41.85 -2.89 -37.09
C PRO A 437 -40.48 -2.35 -36.60
N ASP A 438 -39.69 -1.70 -37.47
CA ASP A 438 -38.39 -1.17 -37.09
C ASP A 438 -38.51 0.04 -36.16
N ARG A 439 -39.52 0.88 -36.41
CA ARG A 439 -39.83 2.01 -35.53
C ARG A 439 -40.29 1.55 -34.15
N ALA A 440 -41.04 0.45 -34.11
CA ALA A 440 -41.45 -0.15 -32.85
C ALA A 440 -40.27 -0.68 -32.07
N GLU A 441 -39.34 -1.41 -32.71
CA GLU A 441 -38.10 -1.88 -32.07
C GLU A 441 -37.26 -0.72 -31.51
N ILE A 442 -37.10 0.35 -32.29
CA ILE A 442 -36.37 1.55 -31.85
C ILE A 442 -37.01 2.15 -30.62
N ALA A 443 -38.33 2.29 -30.60
CA ALA A 443 -39.05 2.86 -29.47
C ALA A 443 -39.04 1.96 -28.24
N ASP A 444 -39.14 0.64 -28.41
CA ASP A 444 -39.11 -0.34 -27.33
C ASP A 444 -37.72 -0.38 -26.65
N HIS A 445 -36.65 -0.47 -27.47
CA HIS A 445 -35.28 -0.42 -26.94
C HIS A 445 -34.94 0.92 -26.29
N ALA A 446 -35.46 2.03 -26.79
CA ALA A 446 -35.31 3.34 -26.19
C ALA A 446 -36.07 3.40 -24.83
N GLY A 447 -37.24 2.79 -24.73
CA GLY A 447 -37.98 2.63 -23.48
C GLY A 447 -37.24 1.78 -22.45
N ILE A 448 -36.61 0.68 -22.89
CA ILE A 448 -35.76 -0.16 -22.03
C ILE A 448 -34.55 0.64 -21.54
N ALA A 449 -33.89 1.40 -22.38
CA ALA A 449 -32.74 2.25 -21.99
C ALA A 449 -33.13 3.35 -21.01
N ALA A 450 -34.37 3.85 -21.09
CA ALA A 450 -34.90 4.88 -20.19
C ALA A 450 -35.67 4.29 -18.98
N PHE A 451 -35.59 2.99 -18.70
CA PHE A 451 -36.47 2.27 -17.78
C PHE A 451 -36.49 2.85 -16.35
N THR A 452 -35.38 3.41 -15.90
CA THR A 452 -35.29 4.07 -14.57
C THR A 452 -35.99 5.43 -14.48
N ASP A 453 -36.34 6.03 -15.61
CA ASP A 453 -37.13 7.25 -15.69
C ASP A 453 -38.51 6.97 -16.35
N PRO A 454 -39.56 6.65 -15.58
CA PRO A 454 -40.86 6.33 -16.14
C PRO A 454 -41.51 7.49 -16.92
N GLY A 455 -41.11 8.73 -16.63
CA GLY A 455 -41.58 9.89 -17.41
C GLY A 455 -41.18 9.83 -18.87
N THR A 456 -39.98 9.29 -19.14
CA THR A 456 -39.48 9.07 -20.50
C THR A 456 -39.81 7.67 -21.03
N ALA A 457 -39.71 6.60 -20.21
CA ALA A 457 -39.88 5.23 -20.66
C ALA A 457 -41.30 4.89 -21.06
N VAL A 458 -42.32 5.32 -20.29
CA VAL A 458 -43.75 4.97 -20.54
C VAL A 458 -44.22 5.48 -21.91
N PRO A 459 -44.06 6.74 -22.31
CA PRO A 459 -44.41 7.20 -23.64
C PRO A 459 -43.73 6.44 -24.80
N LEU A 460 -42.49 6.00 -24.59
CA LEU A 460 -41.74 5.20 -25.56
C LEU A 460 -42.34 3.82 -25.73
N PHE A 461 -42.68 3.13 -24.62
CA PHE A 461 -43.36 1.85 -24.68
C PHE A 461 -44.77 1.94 -25.25
N ASP A 462 -45.52 2.99 -24.96
CA ASP A 462 -46.85 3.22 -25.54
C ASP A 462 -46.73 3.42 -27.06
N THR A 463 -45.77 4.21 -27.52
CA THR A 463 -45.47 4.38 -28.95
C THR A 463 -45.09 3.05 -29.62
N ALA A 464 -44.23 2.23 -28.98
CA ALA A 464 -43.87 0.92 -29.45
C ALA A 464 -45.10 0.00 -29.57
N ALA A 465 -45.98 0.04 -28.58
CA ALA A 465 -47.17 -0.78 -28.56
C ALA A 465 -48.14 -0.42 -29.70
N GLU A 466 -48.37 0.87 -29.99
CA GLU A 466 -49.17 1.34 -31.08
C GLU A 466 -48.61 0.90 -32.47
N LEU A 467 -47.29 1.01 -32.62
CA LEU A 467 -46.60 0.60 -33.85
C LEU A 467 -46.62 -0.93 -34.07
N TYR A 468 -46.43 -1.73 -33.02
CA TYR A 468 -46.56 -3.18 -33.11
C TYR A 468 -47.99 -3.61 -33.39
N GLU A 469 -49.02 -2.92 -32.87
CA GLU A 469 -50.42 -3.18 -33.14
C GLU A 469 -50.73 -2.89 -34.61
N ALA A 470 -50.27 -1.75 -35.14
CA ALA A 470 -50.38 -1.41 -36.55
C ALA A 470 -49.64 -2.42 -37.49
N ALA A 471 -48.53 -2.97 -37.02
CA ALA A 471 -47.76 -4.02 -37.71
C ALA A 471 -48.39 -5.43 -37.60
N GLY A 472 -49.52 -5.60 -36.91
CA GLY A 472 -50.19 -6.88 -36.74
C GLY A 472 -49.51 -7.83 -35.74
N LYS A 473 -48.72 -7.29 -34.78
CA LYS A 473 -48.01 -8.01 -33.73
C LYS A 473 -48.63 -7.75 -32.33
N PRO A 474 -49.87 -8.23 -32.05
CA PRO A 474 -50.57 -7.88 -30.81
C PRO A 474 -49.91 -8.39 -29.52
N GLY A 475 -49.14 -9.51 -29.61
CA GLY A 475 -48.37 -10.03 -28.48
C GLY A 475 -47.25 -9.08 -28.06
N GLU A 476 -46.47 -8.55 -29.04
CA GLU A 476 -45.42 -7.55 -28.76
C GLU A 476 -46.01 -6.22 -28.21
N ALA A 477 -47.14 -5.79 -28.79
CA ALA A 477 -47.85 -4.61 -28.35
C ALA A 477 -48.28 -4.72 -26.86
N ALA A 478 -48.84 -5.88 -26.47
CA ALA A 478 -49.23 -6.15 -25.11
C ALA A 478 -48.02 -6.26 -24.16
N ALA A 479 -46.92 -6.86 -24.62
CA ALA A 479 -45.69 -6.92 -23.84
C ALA A 479 -45.10 -5.52 -23.59
N CYS A 480 -45.15 -4.58 -24.55
CA CYS A 480 -44.77 -3.19 -24.35
C CYS A 480 -45.65 -2.48 -23.31
N ARG A 481 -46.95 -2.72 -23.34
CA ARG A 481 -47.90 -2.19 -22.31
C ARG A 481 -47.61 -2.74 -20.92
N VAL A 482 -47.19 -4.03 -20.80
CA VAL A 482 -46.72 -4.61 -19.55
C VAL A 482 -45.45 -3.90 -19.07
N ARG A 483 -44.46 -3.67 -19.95
CA ARG A 483 -43.23 -2.94 -19.59
C ARG A 483 -43.51 -1.51 -19.14
N ALA A 484 -44.41 -0.78 -19.79
CA ALA A 484 -44.86 0.54 -19.40
C ALA A 484 -45.49 0.55 -17.98
N ALA A 485 -46.39 -0.42 -17.73
CA ALA A 485 -47.09 -0.56 -16.43
C ALA A 485 -46.08 -0.98 -15.34
N TYR A 486 -45.12 -1.85 -15.66
CA TYR A 486 -44.06 -2.31 -14.75
C TYR A 486 -43.14 -1.17 -14.35
N ALA A 487 -42.60 -0.41 -15.31
CA ALA A 487 -41.76 0.76 -15.04
C ALA A 487 -42.47 1.76 -14.10
N LYS A 488 -43.76 1.99 -14.33
CA LYS A 488 -44.58 2.85 -13.48
C LYS A 488 -44.78 2.26 -12.09
N ALA A 489 -45.06 0.94 -11.97
CA ALA A 489 -45.28 0.29 -10.69
C ALA A 489 -44.04 0.27 -9.80
N LEU A 490 -42.86 0.08 -10.37
CA LEU A 490 -41.59 0.15 -9.66
C LEU A 490 -41.31 1.54 -9.08
N ALA A 491 -41.61 2.61 -9.84
CA ALA A 491 -41.35 3.97 -9.42
C ALA A 491 -42.33 4.51 -8.42
N GLU A 492 -43.63 4.30 -8.66
CA GLU A 492 -44.71 4.87 -7.84
C GLU A 492 -44.99 4.06 -6.57
N ARG A 493 -44.76 2.73 -6.62
CA ARG A 493 -45.08 1.75 -5.53
C ARG A 493 -46.46 1.93 -4.94
N THR A 494 -47.46 2.34 -5.77
CA THR A 494 -48.84 2.56 -5.35
C THR A 494 -49.74 1.39 -5.75
N GLY A 495 -50.79 1.13 -4.99
CA GLY A 495 -51.77 0.10 -5.33
C GLY A 495 -52.50 0.33 -6.68
N ARG A 496 -52.58 1.62 -7.14
CA ARG A 496 -53.12 1.92 -8.47
C ARG A 496 -52.18 1.51 -9.62
N ALA A 497 -50.86 1.72 -9.42
CA ALA A 497 -49.88 1.31 -10.42
C ALA A 497 -49.78 -0.22 -10.53
N SER A 498 -49.84 -0.94 -9.39
CA SER A 498 -49.92 -2.40 -9.35
C SER A 498 -51.21 -2.93 -10.05
N ALA A 499 -52.37 -2.33 -9.85
CA ALA A 499 -53.58 -2.69 -10.54
C ALA A 499 -53.52 -2.47 -12.07
N ALA A 500 -52.82 -1.46 -12.54
CA ALA A 500 -52.54 -1.25 -13.96
C ALA A 500 -51.67 -2.35 -14.57
N LEU A 501 -50.65 -2.83 -13.80
CA LEU A 501 -49.82 -3.94 -14.22
C LEU A 501 -50.64 -5.25 -14.27
N ASP A 502 -51.50 -5.49 -13.26
CA ASP A 502 -52.39 -6.65 -13.26
C ASP A 502 -53.32 -6.67 -14.46
N ALA A 503 -53.88 -5.51 -14.83
CA ALA A 503 -54.76 -5.40 -16.01
C ALA A 503 -54.02 -5.61 -17.33
N ALA A 504 -52.77 -5.13 -17.43
CA ALA A 504 -51.94 -5.36 -18.63
C ALA A 504 -51.54 -6.84 -18.75
N LEU A 505 -51.27 -7.48 -17.61
CA LEU A 505 -50.99 -8.92 -17.56
C LEU A 505 -52.20 -9.78 -17.96
N ASP A 506 -53.39 -9.45 -17.47
CA ASP A 506 -54.61 -10.16 -17.85
C ASP A 506 -54.92 -10.01 -19.34
N ALA A 507 -54.69 -8.85 -19.94
CA ALA A 507 -54.86 -8.64 -21.37
C ALA A 507 -53.82 -9.46 -22.18
N LEU A 508 -52.57 -9.59 -21.73
CA LEU A 508 -51.58 -10.43 -22.38
C LEU A 508 -51.95 -11.91 -22.26
N ARG A 509 -52.47 -12.33 -21.10
CA ARG A 509 -52.91 -13.72 -20.91
C ARG A 509 -54.07 -14.09 -21.86
N GLU A 510 -55.06 -13.22 -22.02
CA GLU A 510 -56.13 -13.43 -23.00
C GLU A 510 -55.61 -13.57 -24.45
N LEU A 511 -54.61 -12.78 -24.80
CA LEU A 511 -53.97 -12.94 -26.12
C LEU A 511 -53.20 -14.25 -26.26
N HIS A 512 -52.53 -14.72 -25.20
CA HIS A 512 -51.84 -16.00 -25.17
C HIS A 512 -52.87 -17.16 -25.33
N ASP A 513 -53.98 -17.13 -24.57
CA ASP A 513 -55.00 -18.16 -24.65
C ASP A 513 -55.67 -18.20 -26.03
N ALA A 514 -55.69 -17.07 -26.73
CA ALA A 514 -56.17 -16.96 -28.15
C ALA A 514 -55.08 -17.33 -29.18
N GLY A 515 -53.88 -17.75 -28.78
CA GLY A 515 -52.74 -18.08 -29.66
C GLY A 515 -52.11 -16.88 -30.34
N ARG A 516 -52.26 -15.65 -29.82
CA ARG A 516 -51.82 -14.38 -30.40
C ARG A 516 -50.65 -13.77 -29.61
N ALA A 517 -50.29 -14.35 -28.49
CA ALA A 517 -49.05 -14.04 -27.76
C ALA A 517 -48.35 -15.34 -27.41
N THR A 518 -46.98 -15.25 -27.16
CA THR A 518 -46.17 -16.40 -26.88
C THR A 518 -46.10 -16.71 -25.39
N ALA A 519 -45.84 -17.97 -25.02
CA ALA A 519 -45.65 -18.37 -23.63
C ALA A 519 -44.45 -17.61 -23.03
N ARG A 520 -43.39 -17.30 -23.81
CA ARG A 520 -42.26 -16.47 -23.42
C ARG A 520 -42.68 -15.07 -22.99
N GLN A 521 -43.55 -14.39 -23.71
CA GLN A 521 -44.06 -13.07 -23.36
C GLN A 521 -44.84 -13.08 -22.05
N LEU A 522 -45.69 -14.10 -21.87
CA LEU A 522 -46.50 -14.30 -20.66
C LEU A 522 -45.61 -14.58 -19.44
N THR A 523 -44.60 -15.47 -19.59
CA THR A 523 -43.62 -15.75 -18.52
C THR A 523 -42.89 -14.48 -18.07
N GLY A 524 -42.39 -13.65 -19.02
CA GLY A 524 -41.75 -12.40 -18.71
C GLY A 524 -42.66 -11.39 -17.96
N ALA A 525 -43.92 -11.35 -18.30
CA ALA A 525 -44.91 -10.49 -17.63
C ALA A 525 -45.23 -10.98 -16.20
N TRP A 526 -45.30 -12.27 -15.94
CA TRP A 526 -45.47 -12.82 -14.60
C TRP A 526 -44.24 -12.55 -13.71
N LEU A 527 -43.02 -12.67 -14.24
CA LEU A 527 -41.81 -12.33 -13.50
C LEU A 527 -41.78 -10.86 -13.12
N ALA A 528 -42.08 -9.96 -14.06
CA ALA A 528 -42.17 -8.52 -13.81
C ALA A 528 -43.21 -8.18 -12.71
N ARG A 529 -44.30 -8.93 -12.61
CA ARG A 529 -45.31 -8.74 -11.56
C ARG A 529 -44.78 -9.13 -10.18
N LEU A 530 -44.01 -10.22 -10.08
CA LEU A 530 -43.43 -10.68 -8.82
C LEU A 530 -42.29 -9.78 -8.29
N GLU A 531 -41.65 -9.03 -9.16
CA GLU A 531 -40.63 -8.06 -8.76
C GLU A 531 -41.21 -6.77 -8.17
N VAL A 532 -42.51 -6.52 -8.31
CA VAL A 532 -43.23 -5.35 -7.76
C VAL A 532 -43.64 -5.64 -6.31
N GLY A 533 -42.92 -5.12 -5.36
CA GLY A 533 -43.25 -5.18 -3.93
C GLY A 533 -42.29 -6.09 -3.12
N PRO A 534 -42.48 -6.13 -1.79
CA PRO A 534 -41.70 -7.04 -0.95
C PRO A 534 -42.13 -8.49 -1.18
N PRO A 535 -41.17 -9.46 -1.09
CA PRO A 535 -41.50 -10.88 -1.21
C PRO A 535 -42.62 -11.32 -0.24
N GLY A 536 -43.63 -11.95 -0.78
CA GLY A 536 -44.78 -12.45 -0.01
C GLY A 536 -44.78 -13.96 0.21
N ALA A 537 -45.55 -14.47 1.17
CA ALA A 537 -45.64 -15.91 1.50
C ALA A 537 -46.18 -16.77 0.36
N GLY A 538 -46.86 -16.18 -0.64
CA GLY A 538 -47.41 -16.87 -1.81
C GLY A 538 -46.51 -16.91 -3.03
N ASP A 539 -45.45 -16.09 -3.07
CA ASP A 539 -44.64 -15.87 -4.27
C ASP A 539 -43.87 -17.12 -4.67
N GLU A 540 -43.47 -17.95 -3.72
CA GLU A 540 -42.74 -19.23 -4.02
C GLU A 540 -43.64 -20.20 -4.81
N ALA A 541 -44.86 -20.36 -4.38
CA ALA A 541 -45.80 -21.23 -5.09
C ALA A 541 -46.12 -20.72 -6.50
N GLU A 542 -46.16 -19.39 -6.67
CA GLU A 542 -46.33 -18.75 -7.97
C GLU A 542 -45.06 -18.93 -8.83
N LEU A 543 -43.87 -18.71 -8.29
CA LEU A 543 -42.59 -18.94 -9.00
C LEU A 543 -42.46 -20.39 -9.48
N LEU A 544 -42.79 -21.36 -8.61
CA LEU A 544 -42.76 -22.77 -9.00
C LEU A 544 -43.77 -23.09 -10.12
N ARG A 545 -44.94 -22.43 -10.12
CA ARG A 545 -45.89 -22.55 -11.24
C ARG A 545 -45.36 -21.95 -12.53
N ILE A 546 -44.72 -20.75 -12.45
CA ILE A 546 -44.10 -20.10 -13.60
C ILE A 546 -42.96 -20.96 -14.16
N ILE A 547 -42.11 -21.50 -13.30
CA ILE A 547 -41.02 -22.42 -13.70
C ILE A 547 -41.61 -23.66 -14.40
N ALA A 548 -42.63 -24.28 -13.82
CA ALA A 548 -43.27 -25.47 -14.43
C ALA A 548 -43.87 -25.14 -15.81
N PHE A 549 -44.55 -23.99 -15.93
CA PHE A 549 -45.09 -23.52 -17.21
C PHE A 549 -43.98 -23.25 -18.24
N ALA A 550 -42.87 -22.59 -17.82
CA ALA A 550 -41.72 -22.34 -18.71
C ALA A 550 -41.03 -23.66 -19.13
N GLU A 551 -40.98 -24.65 -18.26
CA GLU A 551 -40.46 -26.00 -18.61
C GLU A 551 -41.36 -26.76 -19.60
N GLU A 552 -42.67 -26.65 -19.47
CA GLU A 552 -43.62 -27.25 -20.42
C GLU A 552 -43.48 -26.62 -21.83
N HIS A 553 -43.12 -25.34 -21.90
CA HIS A 553 -42.97 -24.61 -23.17
C HIS A 553 -41.50 -24.43 -23.57
N ARG A 554 -40.57 -25.26 -23.05
CA ARG A 554 -39.12 -25.11 -23.24
C ARG A 554 -38.68 -25.09 -24.70
N ASP A 555 -39.42 -25.74 -25.58
CA ASP A 555 -39.12 -25.78 -27.01
C ASP A 555 -39.50 -24.49 -27.76
N GLU A 556 -40.20 -23.55 -27.11
CA GLU A 556 -40.50 -22.24 -27.68
C GLU A 556 -39.22 -21.39 -27.77
N GLU A 557 -39.09 -20.66 -28.86
CA GLU A 557 -37.94 -19.81 -29.14
C GLU A 557 -37.65 -18.85 -27.95
N ARG A 558 -36.43 -18.88 -27.48
CA ARG A 558 -35.91 -18.01 -26.37
C ARG A 558 -36.58 -18.27 -25.01
N MET A 559 -37.32 -19.36 -24.80
CA MET A 559 -37.92 -19.69 -23.51
C MET A 559 -36.87 -20.13 -22.48
N ALA A 560 -35.78 -20.78 -22.90
CA ALA A 560 -34.69 -21.18 -21.99
C ALA A 560 -34.11 -20.01 -21.17
N GLY A 561 -33.96 -18.83 -21.77
CA GLY A 561 -33.56 -17.62 -21.05
C GLY A 561 -34.61 -17.17 -20.02
N ARG A 562 -35.89 -17.20 -20.35
CA ARG A 562 -36.98 -16.87 -19.40
C ARG A 562 -37.09 -17.87 -18.24
N LEU A 563 -36.85 -19.15 -18.51
CA LEU A 563 -36.74 -20.17 -17.48
C LEU A 563 -35.54 -19.88 -16.54
N ALA A 564 -34.42 -19.48 -17.10
CA ALA A 564 -33.25 -19.06 -16.29
C ALA A 564 -33.56 -17.86 -15.40
N ASP A 565 -34.22 -16.82 -15.94
CA ASP A 565 -34.66 -15.65 -15.19
C ASP A 565 -35.58 -16.07 -14.02
N ALA A 566 -36.57 -16.96 -14.27
CA ALA A 566 -37.49 -17.45 -13.25
C ALA A 566 -36.76 -18.23 -12.13
N ILE A 567 -35.79 -19.06 -12.49
CA ILE A 567 -34.96 -19.81 -11.52
C ILE A 567 -34.07 -18.87 -10.73
N THR A 568 -33.50 -17.84 -11.35
CA THR A 568 -32.69 -16.81 -10.67
C THR A 568 -33.53 -16.07 -9.61
N LEU A 569 -34.76 -15.67 -9.98
CA LEU A 569 -35.68 -15.03 -9.04
C LEU A 569 -36.07 -15.97 -7.91
N HIS A 570 -36.33 -17.25 -8.21
CA HIS A 570 -36.61 -18.28 -7.19
C HIS A 570 -35.41 -18.46 -6.23
N ALA A 571 -34.21 -18.53 -6.77
CA ALA A 571 -32.99 -18.62 -5.96
C ALA A 571 -32.82 -17.42 -5.02
N ARG A 572 -33.08 -16.19 -5.49
CA ARG A 572 -33.07 -14.99 -4.65
C ARG A 572 -34.09 -15.05 -3.51
N HIS A 573 -35.32 -15.49 -3.78
CA HIS A 573 -36.34 -15.69 -2.77
C HIS A 573 -35.97 -16.77 -1.75
N THR A 574 -35.32 -17.85 -2.23
CA THR A 574 -34.82 -18.92 -1.37
C THR A 574 -33.69 -18.45 -0.47
N ALA A 575 -32.76 -17.66 -1.00
CA ALA A 575 -31.69 -17.02 -0.23
C ALA A 575 -32.24 -16.06 0.85
N ALA A 576 -33.24 -15.25 0.50
CA ALA A 576 -33.88 -14.32 1.44
C ALA A 576 -34.55 -15.02 2.64
N ARG A 577 -34.92 -16.30 2.50
CA ARG A 577 -35.47 -17.15 3.59
C ARG A 577 -34.38 -17.91 4.38
N GLY A 578 -33.12 -17.75 4.01
CA GLY A 578 -31.96 -18.36 4.69
C GLY A 578 -31.66 -19.80 4.28
N ASP A 579 -32.30 -20.35 3.23
CA ASP A 579 -31.93 -21.67 2.67
C ASP A 579 -30.80 -21.55 1.65
N VAL A 580 -29.62 -21.26 2.21
CA VAL A 580 -28.39 -21.01 1.48
C VAL A 580 -27.91 -22.23 0.68
N GLY A 581 -28.23 -23.45 1.15
CA GLY A 581 -27.84 -24.69 0.48
C GLY A 581 -28.57 -24.92 -0.85
N ALA A 582 -29.89 -24.66 -0.86
CA ALA A 582 -30.73 -24.86 -2.04
C ALA A 582 -30.45 -23.80 -3.13
N CYS A 583 -30.19 -22.53 -2.76
CA CYS A 583 -30.04 -21.45 -3.74
C CYS A 583 -28.78 -21.56 -4.59
N ALA A 584 -27.67 -22.12 -4.10
CA ALA A 584 -26.45 -22.35 -4.90
C ALA A 584 -26.72 -23.22 -6.11
N GLY A 585 -27.42 -24.33 -5.92
CA GLY A 585 -27.82 -25.23 -7.01
C GLY A 585 -28.75 -24.57 -8.04
N LEU A 586 -29.64 -23.68 -7.59
CA LEU A 586 -30.54 -22.91 -8.46
C LEU A 586 -29.78 -21.89 -9.31
N PHE A 587 -28.85 -21.12 -8.71
CA PHE A 587 -28.00 -20.16 -9.47
C PHE A 587 -27.15 -20.87 -10.52
N ALA A 588 -26.48 -21.97 -10.15
CA ALA A 588 -25.72 -22.78 -11.09
C ALA A 588 -26.60 -23.37 -12.23
N ARG A 589 -27.84 -23.70 -11.95
CA ARG A 589 -28.79 -24.16 -12.97
C ARG A 589 -29.19 -23.02 -13.91
N ALA A 590 -29.48 -21.84 -13.38
CA ALA A 590 -29.84 -20.66 -14.17
C ALA A 590 -28.70 -20.27 -15.12
N ALA A 591 -27.47 -20.21 -14.65
CA ALA A 591 -26.29 -19.93 -15.46
C ALA A 591 -26.16 -20.91 -16.63
N ARG A 592 -26.27 -22.24 -16.36
CA ARG A 592 -26.23 -23.25 -17.44
C ARG A 592 -27.33 -23.06 -18.49
N LEU A 593 -28.54 -22.68 -18.08
CA LEU A 593 -29.65 -22.43 -19.03
C LEU A 593 -29.37 -21.27 -19.95
N HIS A 594 -28.74 -20.21 -19.47
CA HIS A 594 -28.30 -19.08 -20.30
C HIS A 594 -27.22 -19.52 -21.31
N HIS A 595 -26.28 -20.38 -20.91
CA HIS A 595 -25.30 -20.95 -21.83
C HIS A 595 -25.95 -21.84 -22.89
N GLU A 596 -26.88 -22.72 -22.49
CA GLU A 596 -27.67 -23.56 -23.41
C GLU A 596 -28.51 -22.70 -24.39
N ALA A 597 -28.99 -21.54 -23.94
CA ALA A 597 -29.74 -20.60 -24.74
C ALA A 597 -28.86 -19.79 -25.71
N GLY A 598 -27.52 -19.89 -25.64
CA GLY A 598 -26.59 -19.08 -26.44
C GLY A 598 -26.51 -17.62 -26.02
N THR A 599 -26.88 -17.31 -24.77
CA THR A 599 -26.90 -15.97 -24.20
C THR A 599 -26.00 -15.87 -22.95
N PRO A 600 -24.68 -16.15 -23.09
CA PRO A 600 -23.76 -16.22 -21.93
C PRO A 600 -23.69 -14.93 -21.11
N TRP A 601 -23.86 -13.77 -21.71
CA TRP A 601 -23.88 -12.47 -20.99
C TRP A 601 -24.97 -12.36 -19.94
N TYR A 602 -26.10 -13.08 -20.05
CA TYR A 602 -27.13 -13.15 -19.02
C TYR A 602 -26.79 -14.17 -17.92
N ALA A 603 -25.84 -15.09 -18.14
CA ALA A 603 -25.33 -15.98 -17.11
C ALA A 603 -24.52 -15.21 -16.04
N ALA A 604 -23.97 -14.04 -16.38
CA ALA A 604 -23.13 -13.24 -15.47
C ALA A 604 -23.85 -12.88 -14.16
N GLU A 605 -25.16 -12.65 -14.17
CA GLU A 605 -25.91 -12.33 -12.95
C GLU A 605 -26.03 -13.53 -12.00
N PRO A 606 -26.55 -14.69 -12.38
CA PRO A 606 -26.58 -15.86 -11.49
C PRO A 606 -25.18 -16.36 -11.09
N GLU A 607 -24.16 -16.21 -11.94
CA GLU A 607 -22.77 -16.51 -11.60
C GLU A 607 -22.23 -15.56 -10.52
N ALA A 608 -22.53 -14.25 -10.62
CA ALA A 608 -22.18 -13.27 -9.61
C ALA A 608 -22.83 -13.59 -8.26
N LEU A 609 -24.12 -13.90 -8.25
CA LEU A 609 -24.86 -14.28 -7.05
C LEU A 609 -24.34 -15.58 -6.43
N LEU A 610 -23.91 -16.52 -7.26
CA LEU A 610 -23.27 -17.75 -6.80
C LEU A 610 -21.89 -17.46 -6.18
N ALA A 611 -21.11 -16.57 -6.77
CA ALA A 611 -19.81 -16.15 -6.24
C ALA A 611 -19.96 -15.52 -4.85
N ASP A 612 -20.90 -14.59 -4.68
CA ASP A 612 -21.21 -13.98 -3.39
C ASP A 612 -21.60 -15.00 -2.32
N LEU A 613 -22.50 -15.87 -2.68
CA LEU A 613 -22.99 -16.89 -1.78
C LEU A 613 -21.88 -17.87 -1.35
N SER A 614 -21.04 -18.25 -2.31
CA SER A 614 -19.92 -19.17 -2.06
C SER A 614 -18.85 -18.52 -1.19
N LEU A 615 -18.56 -17.22 -1.39
CA LEU A 615 -17.66 -16.47 -0.53
C LEU A 615 -18.18 -16.40 0.92
N GLN A 616 -19.49 -16.15 1.12
CA GLN A 616 -20.13 -16.13 2.44
C GLN A 616 -20.10 -17.49 3.17
N ARG A 617 -19.91 -18.58 2.44
CA ARG A 617 -19.84 -19.97 2.96
C ARG A 617 -18.41 -20.49 3.08
N ASP A 618 -17.44 -19.65 2.89
CA ASP A 618 -16.02 -20.02 2.85
C ASP A 618 -15.70 -21.07 1.75
N ASP A 619 -16.58 -21.23 0.74
CA ASP A 619 -16.31 -22.02 -0.47
C ASP A 619 -15.57 -21.15 -1.50
N HIS A 620 -14.30 -20.87 -1.17
CA HIS A 620 -13.47 -19.96 -1.96
C HIS A 620 -13.18 -20.47 -3.37
N ALA A 621 -13.23 -21.80 -3.60
CA ALA A 621 -12.99 -22.38 -4.91
C ALA A 621 -14.16 -22.08 -5.86
N THR A 622 -15.40 -22.32 -5.42
CA THR A 622 -16.60 -22.01 -6.20
C THR A 622 -16.77 -20.49 -6.36
N ALA A 623 -16.42 -19.70 -5.33
CA ALA A 623 -16.45 -18.24 -5.43
C ALA A 623 -15.52 -17.71 -6.52
N GLU A 624 -14.27 -18.21 -6.59
CA GLU A 624 -13.30 -17.84 -7.64
C GLU A 624 -13.81 -18.23 -9.02
N GLU A 625 -14.23 -19.49 -9.22
CA GLU A 625 -14.72 -19.99 -10.52
C GLU A 625 -15.90 -19.17 -11.03
N SER A 626 -16.88 -18.93 -10.15
CA SER A 626 -18.10 -18.21 -10.52
C SER A 626 -17.84 -16.72 -10.78
N ALA A 627 -16.95 -16.07 -10.01
CA ALA A 627 -16.60 -14.66 -10.23
C ALA A 627 -15.82 -14.46 -11.54
N ARG A 628 -14.90 -15.37 -11.89
CA ARG A 628 -14.20 -15.35 -13.19
C ARG A 628 -15.18 -15.53 -14.34
N ALA A 629 -16.07 -16.50 -14.25
CA ALA A 629 -17.10 -16.76 -15.25
C ALA A 629 -17.99 -15.52 -15.45
N ALA A 630 -18.48 -14.92 -14.36
CA ALA A 630 -19.30 -13.72 -14.44
C ALA A 630 -18.58 -12.51 -15.08
N LEU A 631 -17.29 -12.32 -14.81
CA LEU A 631 -16.49 -11.26 -15.44
C LEU A 631 -16.26 -11.52 -16.93
N GLU A 632 -16.01 -12.77 -17.34
CA GLU A 632 -15.81 -13.15 -18.72
C GLU A 632 -17.11 -13.01 -19.52
N HIS A 633 -18.19 -13.63 -19.05
CA HIS A 633 -19.47 -13.66 -19.73
C HIS A 633 -20.14 -12.29 -19.77
N GLY A 634 -20.00 -11.51 -18.68
CA GLY A 634 -20.56 -10.18 -18.55
C GLY A 634 -19.74 -9.05 -19.15
N ALA A 635 -18.62 -9.33 -19.80
CA ALA A 635 -17.66 -8.32 -20.25
C ALA A 635 -18.26 -7.14 -21.04
N THR A 636 -19.31 -7.37 -21.83
CA THR A 636 -20.03 -6.34 -22.61
C THR A 636 -21.22 -5.73 -21.89
N ALA A 637 -21.75 -6.38 -20.85
CA ALA A 637 -23.00 -6.00 -20.19
C ALA A 637 -22.79 -5.39 -18.79
N LEU A 638 -21.69 -5.70 -18.12
CA LEU A 638 -21.44 -5.25 -16.75
C LEU A 638 -21.04 -3.77 -16.70
N GLY A 639 -21.80 -3.01 -15.93
CA GLY A 639 -21.44 -1.64 -15.56
C GLY A 639 -20.33 -1.57 -14.50
N PRO A 640 -19.78 -0.36 -14.22
CA PRO A 640 -18.63 -0.19 -13.30
C PRO A 640 -18.86 -0.79 -11.92
N VAL A 641 -20.04 -0.62 -11.33
CA VAL A 641 -20.37 -1.12 -9.99
C VAL A 641 -20.33 -2.65 -9.91
N HIS A 642 -20.88 -3.32 -10.91
CA HIS A 642 -20.87 -4.79 -10.96
C HIS A 642 -19.46 -5.34 -11.22
N ARG A 643 -18.68 -4.68 -12.07
CA ARG A 643 -17.26 -5.03 -12.28
C ARG A 643 -16.47 -4.87 -10.98
N ALA A 644 -16.65 -3.73 -10.29
CA ALA A 644 -16.00 -3.49 -9.01
C ALA A 644 -16.31 -4.60 -7.99
N HIS A 645 -17.59 -4.95 -7.89
CA HIS A 645 -18.05 -5.99 -6.97
C HIS A 645 -17.42 -7.34 -7.30
N LEU A 646 -17.52 -7.79 -8.54
CA LEU A 646 -16.97 -9.08 -8.96
C LEU A 646 -15.45 -9.16 -8.82
N HIS A 647 -14.73 -8.13 -9.19
CA HIS A 647 -13.29 -8.08 -8.98
C HIS A 647 -12.93 -8.16 -7.49
N THR A 648 -13.72 -7.52 -6.61
CA THR A 648 -13.48 -7.56 -5.16
C THR A 648 -13.79 -8.94 -4.57
N VAL A 649 -14.89 -9.59 -5.00
CA VAL A 649 -15.24 -10.95 -4.59
C VAL A 649 -14.17 -11.94 -5.04
N LEU A 650 -13.73 -11.85 -6.29
CA LEU A 650 -12.66 -12.68 -6.85
C LEU A 650 -11.35 -12.47 -6.06
N ALA A 651 -10.99 -11.24 -5.79
CA ALA A 651 -9.80 -10.92 -4.99
C ALA A 651 -9.88 -11.52 -3.58
N ALA A 652 -11.03 -11.43 -2.92
CA ALA A 652 -11.24 -12.02 -1.60
C ALA A 652 -11.12 -13.55 -1.62
N ALA A 653 -11.69 -14.19 -2.63
CA ALA A 653 -11.60 -15.66 -2.81
C ALA A 653 -10.15 -16.11 -3.06
N LEU A 654 -9.42 -15.40 -3.92
CA LEU A 654 -8.00 -15.66 -4.23
C LEU A 654 -7.11 -15.47 -3.00
N ALA A 655 -7.32 -14.39 -2.26
CA ALA A 655 -6.57 -14.09 -1.03
C ALA A 655 -6.76 -15.19 0.02
N ALA A 656 -7.99 -15.69 0.19
CA ALA A 656 -8.29 -16.78 1.10
C ALA A 656 -7.63 -18.11 0.67
N ARG A 657 -7.32 -18.28 -0.62
CA ARG A 657 -6.61 -19.43 -1.17
C ARG A 657 -5.09 -19.26 -1.23
N GLY A 658 -4.57 -18.11 -0.79
CA GLY A 658 -3.13 -17.79 -0.79
C GLY A 658 -2.56 -17.38 -2.15
N ALA A 659 -3.41 -17.04 -3.12
CA ALA A 659 -3.00 -16.49 -4.42
C ALA A 659 -2.88 -14.94 -4.34
N ASP A 660 -2.01 -14.46 -3.48
CA ASP A 660 -1.97 -13.05 -3.07
C ASP A 660 -1.63 -12.08 -4.20
N ALA A 661 -0.73 -12.43 -5.10
CA ALA A 661 -0.37 -11.59 -6.26
C ALA A 661 -1.59 -11.33 -7.15
N GLU A 662 -2.32 -12.39 -7.52
CA GLU A 662 -3.50 -12.27 -8.35
C GLU A 662 -4.67 -11.60 -7.60
N ALA A 663 -4.78 -11.84 -6.29
CA ALA A 663 -5.72 -11.15 -5.42
C ALA A 663 -5.47 -9.64 -5.41
N ALA A 664 -4.20 -9.21 -5.34
CA ALA A 664 -3.84 -7.79 -5.39
C ALA A 664 -4.23 -7.14 -6.72
N ASP A 665 -3.99 -7.83 -7.84
CA ASP A 665 -4.37 -7.31 -9.17
C ASP A 665 -5.89 -7.12 -9.29
N HIS A 666 -6.67 -8.12 -8.89
CA HIS A 666 -8.12 -8.00 -8.93
C HIS A 666 -8.68 -7.00 -7.91
N ALA A 667 -8.10 -6.90 -6.71
CA ALA A 667 -8.50 -5.89 -5.74
C ALA A 667 -8.21 -4.46 -6.23
N LEU A 668 -7.11 -4.26 -6.95
CA LEU A 668 -6.76 -3.00 -7.58
C LEU A 668 -7.79 -2.60 -8.65
N GLU A 669 -8.18 -3.55 -9.52
CA GLU A 669 -9.25 -3.33 -10.51
C GLU A 669 -10.59 -3.08 -9.82
N GLY A 670 -10.91 -3.82 -8.75
CA GLY A 670 -12.11 -3.61 -7.94
C GLY A 670 -12.19 -2.18 -7.38
N ALA A 671 -11.11 -1.70 -6.80
CA ALA A 671 -11.03 -0.34 -6.28
C ALA A 671 -11.19 0.71 -7.38
N HIS A 672 -10.56 0.48 -8.54
CA HIS A 672 -10.70 1.40 -9.68
C HIS A 672 -12.14 1.48 -10.20
N TRP A 673 -12.78 0.33 -10.49
CA TRP A 673 -14.16 0.31 -10.97
C TRP A 673 -15.16 0.86 -9.95
N ALA A 674 -14.88 0.70 -8.64
CA ALA A 674 -15.67 1.32 -7.59
C ALA A 674 -15.56 2.85 -7.62
N ASP A 675 -14.36 3.37 -7.88
CA ASP A 675 -14.15 4.80 -8.06
C ASP A 675 -14.90 5.32 -9.31
N GLU A 676 -14.85 4.61 -10.42
CA GLU A 676 -15.60 4.95 -11.63
C GLU A 676 -17.12 4.86 -11.44
N GLY A 677 -17.59 3.89 -10.64
CA GLY A 677 -19.01 3.67 -10.34
C GLY A 677 -19.58 4.52 -9.23
N ASP A 678 -18.81 5.46 -8.66
CA ASP A 678 -19.21 6.32 -7.52
C ASP A 678 -19.51 5.55 -6.22
N MET A 679 -18.87 4.37 -6.06
CA MET A 679 -19.00 3.48 -4.90
C MET A 679 -17.70 3.40 -4.09
N SER A 680 -16.88 4.44 -4.12
CA SER A 680 -15.55 4.48 -3.48
C SER A 680 -15.60 4.23 -1.98
N GLU A 681 -16.65 4.73 -1.29
CA GLU A 681 -16.77 4.69 0.17
C GLU A 681 -17.16 3.33 0.72
N GLU A 682 -17.92 2.54 -0.02
CA GLU A 682 -18.37 1.22 0.41
C GLU A 682 -17.56 0.11 -0.27
N LEU A 683 -17.76 -0.04 -1.57
CA LEU A 683 -17.16 -1.10 -2.36
C LEU A 683 -15.66 -0.88 -2.58
N GLY A 684 -15.27 0.38 -2.88
CA GLY A 684 -13.88 0.75 -3.04
C GLY A 684 -13.08 0.60 -1.75
N ALA A 685 -13.67 0.91 -0.60
CA ALA A 685 -13.01 0.69 0.69
C ALA A 685 -12.80 -0.81 0.98
N TRP A 686 -13.77 -1.68 0.62
CA TRP A 686 -13.61 -3.12 0.75
C TRP A 686 -12.52 -3.65 -0.20
N ALA A 687 -12.52 -3.23 -1.45
CA ALA A 687 -11.49 -3.63 -2.41
C ALA A 687 -10.09 -3.22 -1.93
N ARG A 688 -9.94 -2.00 -1.40
CA ARG A 688 -8.67 -1.52 -0.83
C ARG A 688 -8.25 -2.28 0.43
N LEU A 689 -9.20 -2.71 1.26
CA LEU A 689 -8.90 -3.59 2.39
C LEU A 689 -8.29 -4.90 1.91
N VAL A 690 -8.92 -5.56 0.93
CA VAL A 690 -8.41 -6.82 0.35
C VAL A 690 -7.04 -6.60 -0.29
N LEU A 691 -6.87 -5.49 -1.05
CA LEU A 691 -5.60 -5.11 -1.66
C LEU A 691 -4.49 -4.95 -0.60
N GLY A 692 -4.79 -4.21 0.47
CA GLY A 692 -3.82 -4.00 1.55
C GLY A 692 -3.38 -5.30 2.21
N GLY A 693 -4.31 -6.21 2.47
CA GLY A 693 -3.99 -7.52 3.03
C GLY A 693 -3.16 -8.41 2.10
N ALA A 694 -3.49 -8.43 0.80
CA ALA A 694 -2.73 -9.18 -0.20
C ALA A 694 -1.30 -8.65 -0.33
N LEU A 695 -1.13 -7.32 -0.44
CA LEU A 695 0.19 -6.67 -0.49
C LEU A 695 1.03 -6.96 0.75
N LEU A 696 0.42 -7.00 1.94
CA LEU A 696 1.12 -7.32 3.18
C LEU A 696 1.68 -8.75 3.15
N ARG A 697 0.89 -9.73 2.72
CA ARG A 697 1.31 -11.14 2.63
C ARG A 697 2.39 -11.36 1.56
N GLU A 698 2.45 -10.50 0.55
CA GLU A 698 3.55 -10.45 -0.43
C GLU A 698 4.83 -9.76 0.10
N GLY A 699 4.84 -9.26 1.35
CA GLY A 699 5.96 -8.52 1.91
C GLY A 699 6.09 -7.07 1.39
N ARG A 700 5.06 -6.54 0.75
CA ARG A 700 4.99 -5.17 0.19
C ARG A 700 4.40 -4.20 1.22
N ALA A 701 5.00 -4.15 2.41
CA ALA A 701 4.49 -3.46 3.58
C ALA A 701 4.22 -1.95 3.35
N ALA A 702 5.09 -1.26 2.62
CA ALA A 702 4.92 0.18 2.35
C ALA A 702 3.70 0.50 1.47
N GLU A 703 3.43 -0.35 0.49
CA GLU A 703 2.26 -0.23 -0.38
C GLU A 703 0.98 -0.59 0.39
N SER A 704 1.02 -1.69 1.15
CA SER A 704 -0.07 -2.10 2.04
C SER A 704 -0.44 -0.97 3.01
N ALA A 705 0.52 -0.40 3.73
CA ALA A 705 0.29 0.69 4.66
C ALA A 705 -0.37 1.90 3.96
N THR A 706 0.15 2.30 2.80
CA THR A 706 -0.38 3.45 2.05
C THR A 706 -1.82 3.21 1.59
N VAL A 707 -2.15 2.02 1.09
CA VAL A 707 -3.50 1.65 0.65
C VAL A 707 -4.47 1.62 1.83
N LEU A 708 -4.09 0.96 2.95
CA LEU A 708 -4.93 0.85 4.14
C LEU A 708 -5.18 2.19 4.82
N GLU A 709 -4.18 3.08 4.89
CA GLU A 709 -4.34 4.45 5.40
C GLU A 709 -5.42 5.23 4.62
N THR A 710 -5.54 5.00 3.31
CA THR A 710 -6.57 5.67 2.50
C THR A 710 -7.95 5.00 2.59
N ALA A 711 -8.02 3.70 2.90
CA ALA A 711 -9.28 2.96 3.04
C ALA A 711 -9.95 3.20 4.41
N LEU A 712 -9.16 3.35 5.48
CA LEU A 712 -9.64 3.44 6.85
C LEU A 712 -10.70 4.52 7.10
N PRO A 713 -10.57 5.77 6.61
CA PRO A 713 -11.60 6.80 6.84
C PRO A 713 -12.97 6.42 6.28
N ASP A 714 -13.02 5.66 5.19
CA ASP A 714 -14.25 5.22 4.55
C ASP A 714 -14.88 4.04 5.29
N LEU A 715 -14.06 3.07 5.70
CA LEU A 715 -14.50 1.93 6.53
C LEU A 715 -15.08 2.41 7.86
N VAL A 716 -14.47 3.41 8.50
CA VAL A 716 -14.98 4.01 9.74
C VAL A 716 -16.32 4.72 9.49
N ARG A 717 -16.46 5.48 8.41
CA ARG A 717 -17.73 6.14 8.07
C ARG A 717 -18.85 5.16 7.74
N ALA A 718 -18.52 4.03 7.14
CA ALA A 718 -19.47 2.97 6.83
C ALA A 718 -19.88 2.13 8.05
N HIS A 719 -19.32 2.38 9.24
CA HIS A 719 -19.59 1.65 10.48
C HIS A 719 -19.40 0.12 10.37
N HIS A 720 -18.37 -0.31 9.62
CA HIS A 720 -18.03 -1.72 9.48
C HIS A 720 -16.93 -2.13 10.46
N ASP A 721 -17.25 -2.22 11.75
CA ASP A 721 -16.28 -2.43 12.84
C ASP A 721 -15.31 -3.60 12.58
N GLY A 722 -15.81 -4.74 12.09
CA GLY A 722 -14.95 -5.88 11.76
C GLY A 722 -13.91 -5.56 10.68
N ARG A 723 -14.30 -4.82 9.63
CA ARG A 723 -13.37 -4.40 8.56
C ARG A 723 -12.41 -3.31 9.04
N VAL A 724 -12.86 -2.43 9.93
CA VAL A 724 -11.98 -1.41 10.54
C VAL A 724 -10.92 -2.06 11.40
N VAL A 725 -11.29 -3.01 12.25
CA VAL A 725 -10.33 -3.77 13.07
C VAL A 725 -9.33 -4.50 12.19
N GLN A 726 -9.80 -5.19 11.15
CA GLN A 726 -8.93 -5.89 10.22
C GLN A 726 -7.97 -4.94 9.48
N ALA A 727 -8.46 -3.78 9.02
CA ALA A 727 -7.62 -2.78 8.35
C ALA A 727 -6.54 -2.23 9.27
N ARG A 728 -6.90 -1.90 10.53
CA ARG A 728 -5.95 -1.41 11.54
C ARG A 728 -4.94 -2.48 11.94
N TRP A 729 -5.37 -3.74 12.05
CA TRP A 729 -4.48 -4.85 12.34
C TRP A 729 -3.42 -4.99 11.25
N TRP A 730 -3.82 -5.12 9.99
CA TRP A 730 -2.89 -5.24 8.88
C TRP A 730 -2.01 -4.00 8.70
N LEU A 731 -2.58 -2.81 8.93
CA LEU A 731 -1.79 -1.57 8.93
C LEU A 731 -0.74 -1.58 10.05
N GLY A 732 -1.09 -2.03 11.25
CA GLY A 732 -0.15 -2.19 12.36
C GLY A 732 0.98 -3.17 12.03
N GLU A 733 0.67 -4.31 11.40
CA GLU A 733 1.69 -5.27 10.93
C GLU A 733 2.60 -4.65 9.85
N ALA A 734 2.02 -3.98 8.86
CA ALA A 734 2.78 -3.29 7.82
C ALA A 734 3.72 -2.22 8.40
N LEU A 735 3.26 -1.46 9.40
CA LEU A 735 4.07 -0.45 10.08
C LEU A 735 5.21 -1.08 10.92
N ARG A 736 4.99 -2.26 11.50
CA ARG A 736 6.07 -3.01 12.18
C ARG A 736 7.15 -3.46 11.21
N ASP A 737 6.75 -3.94 10.03
CA ASP A 737 7.69 -4.34 8.97
C ASP A 737 8.47 -3.15 8.40
N LEU A 738 7.92 -1.94 8.50
CA LEU A 738 8.57 -0.68 8.13
C LEU A 738 9.44 -0.07 9.25
N ASP A 739 9.57 -0.75 10.39
CA ASP A 739 10.27 -0.24 11.57
C ASP A 739 9.68 1.07 12.12
N GLU A 740 8.36 1.19 12.07
CA GLU A 740 7.57 2.30 12.62
C GLU A 740 6.77 1.83 13.86
N PRO A 741 7.43 1.37 14.95
CA PRO A 741 6.75 0.64 16.02
C PRO A 741 5.75 1.49 16.82
N ARG A 742 5.98 2.80 16.92
CA ARG A 742 5.04 3.71 17.62
C ARG A 742 3.73 3.86 16.85
N ALA A 743 3.80 4.04 15.55
CA ALA A 743 2.62 4.13 14.69
C ALA A 743 1.87 2.79 14.63
N ALA A 744 2.61 1.67 14.61
CA ALA A 744 2.03 0.33 14.69
C ALA A 744 1.23 0.13 15.98
N ALA A 745 1.81 0.50 17.13
CA ALA A 745 1.14 0.41 18.42
C ALA A 745 -0.16 1.21 18.45
N GLU A 746 -0.17 2.42 17.90
CA GLU A 746 -1.38 3.24 17.79
C GLU A 746 -2.49 2.53 17.02
N GLN A 747 -2.18 1.87 15.89
CA GLN A 747 -3.18 1.14 15.12
C GLN A 747 -3.72 -0.07 15.89
N PHE A 748 -2.87 -0.84 16.55
CA PHE A 748 -3.31 -1.97 17.37
C PHE A 748 -4.17 -1.55 18.56
N LEU A 749 -3.83 -0.45 19.25
CA LEU A 749 -4.64 0.10 20.34
C LEU A 749 -6.01 0.56 19.86
N LEU A 750 -6.07 1.28 18.75
CA LEU A 750 -7.33 1.71 18.14
C LEU A 750 -8.19 0.54 17.63
N ALA A 751 -7.58 -0.55 17.22
CA ALA A 751 -8.29 -1.79 16.89
C ALA A 751 -8.81 -2.49 18.14
N ALA A 752 -7.99 -2.56 19.21
CA ALA A 752 -8.35 -3.14 20.48
C ALA A 752 -9.51 -2.40 21.16
N GLU A 753 -9.56 -1.06 21.03
CA GLU A 753 -10.67 -0.22 21.52
C GLU A 753 -12.02 -0.61 20.89
N ILE A 754 -12.04 -1.00 19.62
CA ILE A 754 -13.27 -1.48 18.98
C ILE A 754 -13.57 -2.91 19.43
N ALA A 755 -12.57 -3.79 19.43
CA ALA A 755 -12.72 -5.21 19.74
C ALA A 755 -13.11 -5.46 21.22
N GLN A 756 -12.89 -4.51 22.12
CA GLN A 756 -13.29 -4.64 23.55
C GLN A 756 -14.79 -4.82 23.75
N ASP A 757 -15.62 -4.31 22.82
CA ASP A 757 -17.07 -4.39 22.90
C ASP A 757 -17.64 -5.67 22.24
N TRP A 758 -16.78 -6.52 21.70
CA TRP A 758 -17.19 -7.77 21.05
C TRP A 758 -17.46 -8.87 22.08
N GLU A 759 -18.37 -9.76 21.80
CA GLU A 759 -18.66 -10.93 22.63
C GLU A 759 -17.45 -11.86 22.75
N GLU A 760 -16.73 -12.07 21.63
CA GLU A 760 -15.50 -12.85 21.59
C GLU A 760 -14.28 -11.96 21.82
N GLN A 761 -13.60 -12.14 22.93
CA GLN A 761 -12.50 -11.28 23.37
C GLN A 761 -11.11 -11.70 22.87
N GLN A 762 -11.04 -12.71 21.98
CA GLN A 762 -9.77 -13.23 21.49
C GLN A 762 -8.98 -12.17 20.70
N ASP A 763 -9.64 -11.47 19.77
CA ASP A 763 -8.99 -10.45 18.95
C ASP A 763 -8.53 -9.26 19.79
N HIS A 764 -9.33 -8.86 20.81
CA HIS A 764 -8.94 -7.84 21.77
C HIS A 764 -7.63 -8.21 22.49
N ALA A 765 -7.51 -9.45 22.96
CA ALA A 765 -6.31 -9.91 23.65
C ALA A 765 -5.08 -9.98 22.74
N VAL A 766 -5.25 -10.45 21.50
CA VAL A 766 -4.18 -10.47 20.49
C VAL A 766 -3.70 -9.06 20.18
N LEU A 767 -4.63 -8.15 19.92
CA LEU A 767 -4.33 -6.75 19.58
C LEU A 767 -3.62 -6.03 20.75
N ALA A 768 -4.04 -6.29 21.98
CA ALA A 768 -3.37 -5.77 23.17
C ALA A 768 -1.91 -6.27 23.28
N ASN A 769 -1.65 -7.54 22.95
CA ASN A 769 -0.27 -8.06 22.90
C ASN A 769 0.55 -7.40 21.79
N LEU A 770 0.01 -7.30 20.56
CA LEU A 770 0.70 -6.68 19.44
C LEU A 770 1.01 -5.20 19.71
N ALA A 771 0.08 -4.50 20.36
CA ALA A 771 0.31 -3.14 20.83
C ALA A 771 1.45 -3.07 21.84
N ALA A 772 1.47 -3.98 22.83
CA ALA A 772 2.51 -4.05 23.84
C ALA A 772 3.90 -4.31 23.24
N ASP A 773 4.01 -5.30 22.34
CA ASP A 773 5.26 -5.61 21.61
C ASP A 773 5.76 -4.40 20.80
N SER A 774 4.84 -3.64 20.20
CA SER A 774 5.19 -2.46 19.42
C SER A 774 5.58 -1.28 20.29
N LEU A 775 4.93 -1.07 21.44
CA LEU A 775 5.29 -0.06 22.42
C LEU A 775 6.68 -0.33 23.04
N GLU A 776 6.99 -1.60 23.32
CA GLU A 776 8.32 -2.00 23.79
C GLU A 776 9.40 -1.64 22.77
N ARG A 777 9.21 -1.99 21.49
CA ARG A 777 10.13 -1.62 20.41
C ARG A 777 10.28 -0.11 20.24
N ALA A 778 9.21 0.66 20.53
CA ALA A 778 9.22 2.11 20.53
C ALA A 778 9.91 2.73 21.77
N GLY A 779 10.40 1.92 22.73
CA GLY A 779 11.00 2.38 23.98
C GLY A 779 9.99 2.94 24.99
N LEU A 780 8.69 2.65 24.83
CA LEU A 780 7.59 3.11 25.70
C LEU A 780 7.23 2.01 26.71
N ALA A 781 8.21 1.68 27.58
CA ALA A 781 8.11 0.53 28.48
C ALA A 781 6.92 0.60 29.46
N GLY A 782 6.55 1.79 29.95
CA GLY A 782 5.43 1.95 30.87
C GLY A 782 4.07 1.64 30.24
N GLU A 783 3.86 2.13 29.00
CA GLU A 783 2.67 1.85 28.21
C GLU A 783 2.61 0.39 27.76
N ALA A 784 3.76 -0.18 27.38
CA ALA A 784 3.88 -1.59 27.03
C ALA A 784 3.48 -2.50 28.19
N ALA A 785 3.92 -2.18 29.41
CA ALA A 785 3.56 -2.93 30.61
C ALA A 785 2.04 -2.94 30.85
N GLN A 786 1.37 -1.80 30.66
CA GLN A 786 -0.09 -1.70 30.81
C GLN A 786 -0.81 -2.56 29.76
N ALA A 787 -0.36 -2.52 28.51
CA ALA A 787 -0.94 -3.30 27.43
C ALA A 787 -0.75 -4.81 27.64
N TYR A 788 0.44 -5.27 28.09
CA TYR A 788 0.65 -6.68 28.48
C TYR A 788 -0.21 -7.09 29.67
N CYS A 789 -0.40 -6.22 30.68
CA CYS A 789 -1.30 -6.51 31.80
C CYS A 789 -2.72 -6.75 31.30
N ARG A 790 -3.21 -5.88 30.40
CA ARG A 790 -4.55 -6.02 29.82
C ARG A 790 -4.70 -7.32 29.03
N ALA A 791 -3.75 -7.63 28.17
CA ALA A 791 -3.73 -8.89 27.43
C ALA A 791 -3.72 -10.11 28.36
N GLY A 792 -2.91 -10.09 29.40
CA GLY A 792 -2.83 -11.16 30.41
C GLY A 792 -4.15 -11.37 31.15
N GLU A 793 -4.87 -10.29 31.50
CA GLU A 793 -6.19 -10.39 32.14
C GLU A 793 -7.20 -11.07 31.19
N LEU A 794 -7.20 -10.71 29.91
CA LEU A 794 -8.08 -11.28 28.90
C LEU A 794 -7.78 -12.76 28.65
N TRP A 795 -6.50 -13.13 28.49
CA TRP A 795 -6.11 -14.52 28.31
C TRP A 795 -6.46 -15.39 29.51
N ARG A 796 -6.35 -14.85 30.74
CA ARG A 796 -6.75 -15.55 31.97
C ARG A 796 -8.26 -15.74 32.03
N ALA A 797 -9.05 -14.72 31.69
CA ALA A 797 -10.51 -14.77 31.67
C ALA A 797 -11.04 -15.80 30.65
N MET A 798 -10.33 -15.99 29.54
CA MET A 798 -10.67 -16.96 28.49
C MET A 798 -10.07 -18.36 28.74
N GLU A 799 -9.39 -18.58 29.85
CA GLU A 799 -8.70 -19.84 30.17
C GLU A 799 -7.72 -20.30 29.04
N ARG A 800 -6.97 -19.35 28.48
CA ARG A 800 -5.98 -19.59 27.40
C ARG A 800 -4.55 -19.57 27.98
N PRO A 801 -4.03 -20.70 28.50
CA PRO A 801 -2.78 -20.74 29.24
C PRO A 801 -1.55 -20.43 28.36
N VAL A 802 -1.50 -20.90 27.13
CA VAL A 802 -0.32 -20.71 26.26
C VAL A 802 -0.06 -19.23 25.95
N PRO A 803 -1.00 -18.45 25.42
CA PRO A 803 -0.77 -17.02 25.20
C PRO A 803 -0.56 -16.26 26.51
N LEU A 804 -1.21 -16.64 27.61
CA LEU A 804 -0.98 -16.04 28.94
C LEU A 804 0.48 -16.20 29.39
N VAL A 805 1.04 -17.41 29.29
CA VAL A 805 2.45 -17.69 29.62
C VAL A 805 3.39 -16.83 28.81
N ARG A 806 3.14 -16.69 27.51
CA ARG A 806 3.97 -15.85 26.60
C ARG A 806 3.88 -14.37 26.97
N THR A 807 2.68 -13.87 27.27
CA THR A 807 2.45 -12.48 27.71
C THR A 807 3.17 -12.18 29.02
N LEU A 808 3.10 -13.10 30.01
CA LEU A 808 3.77 -12.93 31.29
C LEU A 808 5.31 -12.92 31.12
N ARG A 809 5.86 -13.76 30.28
CA ARG A 809 7.31 -13.74 29.95
C ARG A 809 7.72 -12.43 29.28
N ALA A 810 6.95 -11.94 28.28
CA ALA A 810 7.23 -10.66 27.63
C ALA A 810 7.22 -9.51 28.64
N ARG A 811 6.20 -9.48 29.51
CA ARG A 811 6.15 -8.49 30.62
C ARG A 811 7.35 -8.58 31.57
N ALA A 812 7.84 -9.79 31.86
CA ALA A 812 9.03 -9.96 32.67
C ALA A 812 10.29 -9.34 32.05
N TRP A 813 10.45 -9.43 30.74
CA TRP A 813 11.59 -8.84 30.04
C TRP A 813 11.59 -7.30 30.06
N LEU A 814 10.43 -6.65 30.08
CA LEU A 814 10.34 -5.20 30.19
C LEU A 814 10.99 -4.66 31.46
N THR A 815 10.96 -5.44 32.55
CA THR A 815 11.49 -5.00 33.86
C THR A 815 13.00 -4.80 33.88
N LEU A 816 13.73 -5.28 32.85
CA LEU A 816 15.16 -5.01 32.70
C LEU A 816 15.48 -3.53 32.48
N HIS A 817 14.52 -2.76 31.96
CA HIS A 817 14.70 -1.33 31.73
C HIS A 817 14.60 -0.49 33.02
N ASP A 818 14.03 -1.06 34.08
CA ASP A 818 13.79 -0.36 35.35
C ASP A 818 14.94 -0.49 36.38
N GLY A 819 16.07 -1.04 35.95
CA GLY A 819 17.25 -1.23 36.79
C GLY A 819 17.06 -2.29 37.91
N GLN A 820 17.81 -2.19 39.05
CA GLN A 820 17.81 -3.23 40.06
C GLN A 820 16.45 -3.47 40.75
N GLY A 821 15.50 -2.53 40.72
CA GLY A 821 14.15 -2.71 41.25
C GLY A 821 13.28 -3.64 40.41
N GLY A 822 13.50 -3.70 39.10
CA GLY A 822 12.70 -4.48 38.13
C GLY A 822 12.91 -6.00 38.23
N LEU A 823 14.08 -6.47 38.67
CA LEU A 823 14.37 -7.91 38.71
C LEU A 823 13.40 -8.71 39.58
N ALA A 824 12.99 -8.17 40.73
CA ALA A 824 12.04 -8.86 41.62
C ALA A 824 10.67 -9.03 40.94
N GLU A 825 10.21 -8.02 40.25
CA GLU A 825 8.95 -8.06 39.48
C GLU A 825 9.06 -9.00 38.30
N GLY A 826 10.17 -8.96 37.55
CA GLY A 826 10.44 -9.87 36.45
C GLY A 826 10.47 -11.35 36.90
N ARG A 827 11.11 -11.64 38.01
CA ARG A 827 11.11 -12.99 38.61
C ARG A 827 9.70 -13.44 39.03
N ALA A 828 8.90 -12.53 39.61
CA ALA A 828 7.51 -12.84 39.97
C ALA A 828 6.66 -13.17 38.72
N ALA A 829 6.80 -12.42 37.64
CA ALA A 829 6.09 -12.67 36.38
C ALA A 829 6.52 -14.02 35.75
N MET A 830 7.82 -14.34 35.77
CA MET A 830 8.33 -15.64 35.31
C MET A 830 7.83 -16.81 36.16
N ALA A 831 7.77 -16.62 37.49
CA ALA A 831 7.23 -17.64 38.41
C ALA A 831 5.72 -17.86 38.16
N GLU A 832 4.96 -16.80 37.94
CA GLU A 832 3.54 -16.89 37.56
C GLU A 832 3.38 -17.63 36.22
N ALA A 833 4.19 -17.30 35.22
CA ALA A 833 4.17 -17.98 33.93
C ALA A 833 4.45 -19.49 34.05
N ALA A 834 5.42 -19.86 34.88
CA ALA A 834 5.74 -21.26 35.14
C ALA A 834 4.56 -21.98 35.87
N ALA A 835 3.97 -21.36 36.89
CA ALA A 835 2.83 -21.92 37.59
C ALA A 835 1.61 -22.17 36.70
N VAL A 836 1.27 -21.19 35.82
CA VAL A 836 0.19 -21.34 34.86
C VAL A 836 0.49 -22.49 33.88
N ALA A 837 1.73 -22.61 33.39
CA ALA A 837 2.12 -23.69 32.50
C ALA A 837 2.07 -25.06 33.16
N GLU A 838 2.51 -25.17 34.46
CA GLU A 838 2.47 -26.41 35.23
C GLU A 838 1.03 -26.89 35.49
N GLU A 839 0.14 -25.97 35.89
CA GLU A 839 -1.27 -26.29 36.15
C GLU A 839 -1.97 -26.76 34.87
N ALA A 840 -1.77 -26.03 33.79
CA ALA A 840 -2.35 -26.38 32.50
C ALA A 840 -1.79 -27.70 31.93
N LEU A 841 -0.49 -27.97 32.11
CA LEU A 841 0.17 -29.22 31.73
C LEU A 841 -0.40 -30.41 32.51
N ALA A 842 -0.61 -30.24 33.80
CA ALA A 842 -1.23 -31.29 34.66
C ALA A 842 -2.68 -31.58 34.17
N ALA A 843 -3.45 -30.53 33.87
CA ALA A 843 -4.82 -30.68 33.37
C ALA A 843 -4.86 -31.39 32.00
N ALA A 844 -4.02 -30.99 31.04
CA ALA A 844 -3.92 -31.59 29.71
C ALA A 844 -3.48 -33.08 29.82
N THR A 845 -2.55 -33.38 30.72
CA THR A 845 -2.08 -34.75 30.96
C THR A 845 -3.21 -35.63 31.53
N ALA A 846 -3.96 -35.07 32.51
CA ALA A 846 -5.10 -35.77 33.10
C ALA A 846 -6.25 -36.01 32.10
N ALA A 847 -6.45 -35.09 31.16
CA ALA A 847 -7.42 -35.20 30.08
C ALA A 847 -6.98 -36.17 28.95
N GLY A 848 -5.71 -36.64 28.95
CA GLY A 848 -5.13 -37.47 27.90
C GLY A 848 -4.85 -36.70 26.59
N ASP A 849 -4.85 -35.37 26.61
CA ASP A 849 -4.50 -34.54 25.44
C ASP A 849 -2.98 -34.42 25.29
N GLY A 850 -2.42 -35.40 24.57
CA GLY A 850 -0.97 -35.49 24.34
C GLY A 850 -0.40 -34.29 23.56
N ALA A 851 -1.15 -33.68 22.66
CA ALA A 851 -0.70 -32.55 21.85
C ALA A 851 -0.63 -31.28 22.69
N ALA A 852 -1.68 -30.96 23.45
CA ALA A 852 -1.69 -29.84 24.38
C ALA A 852 -0.61 -30.00 25.46
N ALA A 853 -0.47 -31.21 26.02
CA ALA A 853 0.56 -31.50 27.03
C ALA A 853 1.99 -31.32 26.48
N ALA A 854 2.25 -31.72 25.23
CA ALA A 854 3.55 -31.49 24.60
C ALA A 854 3.85 -29.98 24.40
N HIS A 855 2.87 -29.22 23.94
CA HIS A 855 2.99 -27.77 23.77
C HIS A 855 3.23 -27.04 25.11
N LEU A 856 2.44 -27.34 26.12
CA LEU A 856 2.58 -26.73 27.44
C LEU A 856 3.90 -27.11 28.11
N ARG A 857 4.39 -28.35 27.89
CA ARG A 857 5.72 -28.76 28.36
C ARG A 857 6.83 -27.90 27.71
N ALA A 858 6.71 -27.61 26.43
CA ALA A 858 7.65 -26.72 25.74
C ALA A 858 7.60 -25.29 26.27
N GLU A 859 6.39 -24.76 26.55
CA GLU A 859 6.24 -23.42 27.13
C GLU A 859 6.81 -23.34 28.55
N LEU A 860 6.59 -24.39 29.38
CA LEU A 860 7.17 -24.47 30.74
C LEU A 860 8.70 -24.50 30.70
N ALA A 861 9.27 -25.37 29.88
CA ALA A 861 10.72 -25.45 29.68
C ALA A 861 11.31 -24.14 29.18
N GLY A 862 10.64 -23.50 28.19
CA GLY A 862 10.99 -22.19 27.69
C GLY A 862 10.95 -21.10 28.77
N THR A 863 9.98 -21.17 29.67
CA THR A 863 9.87 -20.23 30.82
C THR A 863 11.05 -20.38 31.78
N HIS A 864 11.42 -21.62 32.17
CA HIS A 864 12.60 -21.82 33.02
C HIS A 864 13.89 -21.34 32.34
N ARG A 865 14.11 -21.62 31.06
CA ARG A 865 15.27 -21.11 30.32
C ARG A 865 15.34 -19.59 30.33
N GLN A 866 14.22 -18.91 30.01
CA GLN A 866 14.16 -17.45 30.00
C GLN A 866 14.28 -16.85 31.39
N THR A 867 13.83 -17.54 32.47
CA THR A 867 14.04 -17.11 33.82
C THR A 867 15.54 -17.07 34.17
N GLY A 868 16.29 -18.10 33.78
CA GLY A 868 17.74 -18.12 33.96
C GLY A 868 18.44 -17.00 33.20
N GLU A 869 18.05 -16.76 31.95
CA GLU A 869 18.58 -15.70 31.11
C GLU A 869 18.26 -14.29 31.68
N LEU A 870 17.04 -14.08 32.18
CA LEU A 870 16.64 -12.83 32.84
C LEU A 870 17.51 -12.54 34.08
N ILE A 871 17.75 -13.53 34.91
CA ILE A 871 18.55 -13.41 36.14
C ILE A 871 19.99 -13.02 35.77
N VAL A 872 20.59 -13.71 34.83
CA VAL A 872 21.98 -13.45 34.40
C VAL A 872 22.13 -12.08 33.75
N ARG A 873 21.25 -11.71 32.85
CA ARG A 873 21.30 -10.38 32.18
C ARG A 873 21.02 -9.21 33.13
N SER A 874 20.32 -9.46 34.22
CA SER A 874 20.08 -8.44 35.27
C SER A 874 21.26 -8.24 36.19
N CYS A 875 22.28 -9.10 36.13
CA CYS A 875 23.46 -9.01 36.95
C CYS A 875 24.44 -7.97 36.39
N PRO A 876 24.89 -7.00 37.20
CA PRO A 876 25.77 -5.94 36.69
C PRO A 876 27.23 -6.36 36.48
N GLY A 877 27.62 -7.57 36.81
CA GLY A 877 28.98 -8.10 36.71
C GLY A 877 29.03 -9.55 36.27
N GLU A 878 30.23 -10.03 35.93
CA GLU A 878 30.52 -11.41 35.59
C GLU A 878 31.18 -12.12 36.81
N PRO A 879 31.05 -13.46 36.95
CA PRO A 879 31.77 -14.22 38.00
C PRO A 879 33.30 -14.15 37.73
N GLY A 880 34.06 -13.53 38.62
CA GLY A 880 35.51 -13.39 38.48
C GLY A 880 36.18 -12.76 39.70
N GLU A 881 37.42 -12.22 39.52
CA GLU A 881 38.16 -11.58 40.59
C GLU A 881 37.50 -10.30 41.10
N ASP A 882 36.69 -9.65 40.28
CA ASP A 882 35.96 -8.42 40.62
C ASP A 882 34.62 -8.67 41.33
N ASP A 883 34.10 -9.91 41.38
CA ASP A 883 32.87 -10.32 42.08
C ASP A 883 33.18 -10.53 43.61
N THR A 884 33.49 -9.42 44.24
CA THR A 884 33.94 -9.43 45.63
C THR A 884 32.88 -9.77 46.64
N ASP A 885 31.59 -9.61 46.31
CA ASP A 885 30.45 -9.98 47.17
C ASP A 885 29.78 -11.31 46.76
N GLY A 886 30.25 -11.96 45.69
CA GLY A 886 29.74 -13.22 45.20
C GLY A 886 28.35 -13.14 44.56
N SER A 887 27.85 -11.94 44.30
CA SER A 887 26.50 -11.74 43.77
C SER A 887 26.37 -12.20 42.29
N ALA A 888 27.40 -11.95 41.48
CA ALA A 888 27.43 -12.40 40.10
C ALA A 888 27.50 -13.93 40.04
N ARG A 889 28.36 -14.56 40.85
CA ARG A 889 28.44 -16.03 40.92
C ARG A 889 27.12 -16.68 41.32
N ALA A 890 26.42 -16.09 42.32
CA ALA A 890 25.11 -16.59 42.75
C ALA A 890 24.04 -16.48 41.65
N ALA A 891 24.03 -15.37 40.90
CA ALA A 891 23.12 -15.17 39.79
C ALA A 891 23.36 -16.18 38.64
N TYR A 892 24.63 -16.44 38.32
CA TYR A 892 24.99 -17.40 37.26
C TYR A 892 24.70 -18.85 37.70
N GLU A 893 24.91 -19.20 38.97
CA GLU A 893 24.53 -20.52 39.49
C GLU A 893 23.01 -20.74 39.50
N GLU A 894 22.23 -19.72 39.85
CA GLU A 894 20.76 -19.76 39.74
C GLU A 894 20.30 -19.87 38.26
N GLY A 895 20.92 -19.13 37.38
CA GLY A 895 20.69 -19.21 35.93
C GLY A 895 20.96 -20.59 35.38
N LEU A 896 22.09 -21.21 35.77
CA LEU A 896 22.43 -22.59 35.42
C LEU A 896 21.37 -23.58 35.94
N ALA A 897 20.92 -23.44 37.17
CA ALA A 897 19.88 -24.31 37.73
C ALA A 897 18.54 -24.18 36.96
N CYS A 898 18.22 -23.01 36.46
CA CYS A 898 17.06 -22.79 35.57
C CYS A 898 17.25 -23.46 34.22
N ALA A 899 18.41 -23.34 33.62
CA ALA A 899 18.73 -24.01 32.34
C ALA A 899 18.67 -25.55 32.48
N GLU A 900 19.15 -26.11 33.58
CA GLU A 900 19.08 -27.54 33.86
C GLU A 900 17.66 -28.04 34.04
N ARG A 901 16.79 -27.26 34.69
CA ARG A 901 15.35 -27.56 34.78
C ARG A 901 14.74 -27.60 33.37
N ALA A 902 15.02 -26.59 32.52
CA ALA A 902 14.56 -26.56 31.16
C ALA A 902 15.01 -27.79 30.34
N ILE A 903 16.30 -28.19 30.44
CA ILE A 903 16.87 -29.36 29.78
C ILE A 903 16.15 -30.65 30.21
N THR A 904 15.76 -30.75 31.49
CA THR A 904 15.05 -31.92 31.99
C THR A 904 13.64 -32.05 31.46
N ILE A 905 13.00 -30.95 31.22
CA ILE A 905 11.60 -30.84 30.74
C ILE A 905 11.53 -30.96 29.21
N PHE A 906 12.48 -30.38 28.43
CA PHE A 906 12.52 -30.48 26.99
C PHE A 906 12.75 -31.93 26.52
N GLY A 907 12.00 -32.37 25.51
CA GLY A 907 12.35 -33.52 24.72
C GLY A 907 13.58 -33.24 23.83
N PRO A 908 14.13 -34.29 23.17
CA PRO A 908 15.20 -34.10 22.16
C PRO A 908 14.81 -33.09 21.09
N GLY A 909 15.75 -32.26 20.66
CA GLY A 909 15.53 -31.31 19.59
C GLY A 909 16.14 -29.92 19.84
N PRO A 910 15.94 -28.97 18.88
CA PRO A 910 16.61 -27.66 18.88
C PRO A 910 16.42 -26.79 20.12
N ALA A 911 15.28 -26.90 20.79
CA ALA A 911 14.99 -26.16 22.03
C ALA A 911 15.81 -26.68 23.22
N ARG A 912 16.00 -28.02 23.31
CA ARG A 912 16.82 -28.65 24.33
C ARG A 912 18.29 -28.33 24.13
N SER A 913 18.81 -28.43 22.91
CA SER A 913 20.19 -28.10 22.59
C SER A 913 20.50 -26.62 22.83
N ALA A 914 19.54 -25.70 22.61
CA ALA A 914 19.68 -24.30 23.01
C ALA A 914 19.83 -24.13 24.52
N ALA A 915 19.03 -24.84 25.31
CA ALA A 915 19.15 -24.81 26.79
C ALA A 915 20.48 -25.44 27.28
N GLN A 916 20.95 -26.52 26.60
CA GLN A 916 22.26 -27.10 26.88
C GLN A 916 23.42 -26.13 26.56
N LEU A 917 23.36 -25.38 25.46
CA LEU A 917 24.39 -24.39 25.14
C LEU A 917 24.37 -23.20 26.11
N MET A 918 23.18 -22.73 26.50
CA MET A 918 23.07 -21.75 27.57
C MET A 918 23.73 -22.25 28.87
N ALA A 919 23.43 -23.48 29.28
CA ALA A 919 24.06 -24.08 30.47
C ALA A 919 25.58 -24.19 30.32
N ALA A 920 26.06 -24.56 29.13
CA ALA A 920 27.49 -24.67 28.84
C ALA A 920 28.20 -23.31 28.95
N TRP A 921 27.62 -22.23 28.44
CA TRP A 921 28.16 -20.87 28.60
C TRP A 921 28.21 -20.48 30.06
N LEU A 922 27.15 -20.70 30.84
CA LEU A 922 27.10 -20.41 32.27
C LEU A 922 28.13 -21.23 33.04
N GLU A 923 28.34 -22.50 32.70
CA GLU A 923 29.40 -23.33 33.32
C GLU A 923 30.81 -22.79 32.98
N ALA A 924 31.03 -22.34 31.73
CA ALA A 924 32.30 -21.77 31.33
C ALA A 924 32.60 -20.46 32.11
N ASP A 925 31.62 -19.57 32.24
CA ASP A 925 31.72 -18.31 32.99
C ASP A 925 31.92 -18.54 34.52
N LEU A 926 31.37 -19.63 35.04
CA LEU A 926 31.61 -20.08 36.41
C LEU A 926 32.98 -20.78 36.60
N GLY A 927 33.80 -20.87 35.57
CA GLY A 927 35.10 -21.56 35.58
C GLY A 927 35.01 -23.09 35.53
N ARG A 928 33.84 -23.65 35.19
CA ARG A 928 33.59 -25.10 35.09
C ARG A 928 33.85 -25.60 33.65
N HIS A 929 35.03 -25.29 33.10
CA HIS A 929 35.35 -25.49 31.69
C HIS A 929 35.17 -26.94 31.22
N ALA A 930 35.48 -27.94 32.07
CA ALA A 930 35.33 -29.36 31.67
C ALA A 930 33.83 -29.73 31.46
N ALA A 931 32.94 -29.25 32.33
CA ALA A 931 31.51 -29.49 32.20
C ALA A 931 30.94 -28.78 30.96
N ALA A 932 31.33 -27.53 30.74
CA ALA A 932 30.96 -26.76 29.56
C ALA A 932 31.34 -27.47 28.26
N ALA A 933 32.60 -27.97 28.20
CA ALA A 933 33.09 -28.71 27.05
C ALA A 933 32.37 -30.06 26.85
N GLU A 934 31.98 -30.76 27.90
CA GLU A 934 31.18 -31.99 27.81
C GLU A 934 29.82 -31.74 27.21
N ARG A 935 29.11 -30.68 27.67
CA ARG A 935 27.80 -30.30 27.12
C ARG A 935 27.90 -29.87 25.66
N ALA A 936 28.90 -29.06 25.32
CA ALA A 936 29.11 -28.61 23.93
C ALA A 936 29.38 -29.80 22.98
N ARG A 937 30.21 -30.79 23.41
CA ARG A 937 30.41 -32.01 22.65
C ARG A 937 29.14 -32.85 22.52
N ALA A 938 28.30 -32.92 23.55
CA ALA A 938 27.02 -33.61 23.47
C ALA A 938 26.09 -32.98 22.42
N VAL A 939 26.04 -31.65 22.35
CA VAL A 939 25.28 -30.92 21.33
C VAL A 939 25.88 -31.18 19.94
N ILE A 940 27.20 -31.14 19.77
CA ILE A 940 27.84 -31.47 18.48
C ILE A 940 27.48 -32.89 18.07
N ALA A 941 27.47 -33.84 18.98
CA ALA A 941 27.15 -35.25 18.67
C ALA A 941 25.66 -35.43 18.25
N GLU A 942 24.75 -34.62 18.79
CA GLU A 942 23.33 -34.63 18.41
C GLU A 942 23.11 -34.22 16.96
N TYR A 943 23.94 -33.32 16.44
CA TYR A 943 23.84 -32.81 15.08
C TYR A 943 24.86 -33.42 14.10
N HIS A 944 25.77 -34.27 14.58
CA HIS A 944 26.73 -35.00 13.71
C HIS A 944 25.98 -35.99 12.81
N GLY A 945 25.99 -35.72 11.50
CA GLY A 945 25.35 -36.54 10.48
C GLY A 945 24.14 -35.90 9.82
N GLN A 946 23.70 -34.73 10.25
CA GLN A 946 22.66 -33.99 9.56
C GLN A 946 23.20 -33.02 8.48
N ASP A 947 24.52 -32.83 8.44
CA ASP A 947 25.20 -31.92 7.48
C ASP A 947 25.33 -32.50 6.05
N GLU A 948 25.01 -33.82 5.81
CA GLU A 948 25.20 -34.50 4.51
C GLU A 948 23.90 -34.78 3.73
N GLY A 949 22.74 -34.44 4.27
CA GLY A 949 21.42 -34.69 3.64
C GLY A 949 20.75 -33.38 3.26
N GLY A 950 21.03 -32.90 2.03
CA GLY A 950 20.42 -31.68 1.52
C GLY A 950 18.89 -31.69 1.52
N ASP A 951 18.33 -30.84 2.34
CA ASP A 951 17.02 -30.20 2.08
C ASP A 951 17.17 -28.73 2.53
N GLU A 952 16.94 -27.79 1.63
CA GLU A 952 17.09 -26.34 1.86
C GLU A 952 15.98 -25.77 2.77
N GLY A 953 15.49 -26.55 3.73
CA GLY A 953 14.49 -26.18 4.72
C GLY A 953 15.12 -25.65 6.02
N GLY A 954 14.37 -24.82 6.77
CA GLY A 954 14.81 -24.09 7.97
C GLY A 954 15.53 -24.90 9.07
N ASP A 955 15.47 -26.22 9.08
CA ASP A 955 16.16 -27.11 10.03
C ASP A 955 17.68 -27.15 9.82
N ALA A 956 18.18 -27.03 8.59
CA ALA A 956 19.62 -27.02 8.31
C ALA A 956 20.30 -25.76 8.86
N GLY A 957 19.64 -24.60 8.77
CA GLY A 957 20.14 -23.36 9.32
C GLY A 957 20.26 -23.38 10.85
N VAL A 958 19.28 -23.97 11.54
CA VAL A 958 19.28 -24.11 13.00
C VAL A 958 20.40 -25.07 13.45
N ALA A 959 20.59 -26.19 12.76
CA ALA A 959 21.68 -27.13 13.06
C ALA A 959 23.07 -26.47 12.91
N ALA A 960 23.29 -25.72 11.80
CA ALA A 960 24.52 -24.99 11.56
C ALA A 960 24.81 -23.96 12.66
N GLN A 961 23.78 -23.20 13.10
CA GLN A 961 23.90 -22.24 14.19
C GLN A 961 24.28 -22.91 15.51
N ARG A 962 23.63 -24.04 15.89
CA ARG A 962 23.94 -24.78 17.11
C ARG A 962 25.35 -25.36 17.13
N LEU A 963 25.80 -25.88 15.98
CA LEU A 963 27.15 -26.38 15.82
C LEU A 963 28.20 -25.27 15.92
N ALA A 964 27.93 -24.09 15.34
CA ALA A 964 28.82 -22.94 15.46
C ALA A 964 28.95 -22.47 16.92
N GLU A 965 27.81 -22.34 17.61
CA GLU A 965 27.75 -21.93 19.01
C GLU A 965 28.47 -22.94 19.93
N ALA A 966 28.22 -24.24 19.72
CA ALA A 966 28.90 -25.29 20.48
C ALA A 966 30.44 -25.28 20.29
N ARG A 967 30.93 -24.99 19.08
CA ARG A 967 32.35 -24.83 18.80
C ARG A 967 32.93 -23.61 19.52
N SER A 968 32.18 -22.50 19.56
CA SER A 968 32.62 -21.31 20.29
C SER A 968 32.74 -21.58 21.82
N VAL A 969 31.82 -22.35 22.40
CA VAL A 969 31.94 -22.79 23.81
C VAL A 969 33.21 -23.61 24.05
N LEU A 970 33.53 -24.57 23.15
CA LEU A 970 34.73 -25.37 23.25
C LEU A 970 36.03 -24.54 23.17
N GLU A 971 36.03 -23.58 22.25
CA GLU A 971 37.16 -22.66 22.08
C GLU A 971 37.35 -21.80 23.34
N TYR A 972 36.31 -21.26 23.88
CA TYR A 972 36.33 -20.47 25.12
C TYR A 972 36.76 -21.29 26.35
N ALA A 973 36.32 -22.55 26.43
CA ALA A 973 36.77 -23.49 27.46
C ALA A 973 38.22 -23.98 27.30
N GLY A 974 38.94 -23.48 26.30
CA GLY A 974 40.36 -23.83 26.07
C GLY A 974 40.61 -25.18 25.39
N GLU A 975 39.57 -25.82 24.84
CA GLU A 975 39.67 -27.05 24.07
C GLU A 975 39.55 -26.77 22.57
N ARG A 976 40.57 -27.16 21.77
CA ARG A 976 40.45 -27.10 20.30
C ARG A 976 39.46 -28.18 19.84
N PRO A 977 38.46 -27.86 18.98
CA PRO A 977 37.66 -28.91 18.35
C PRO A 977 38.56 -29.84 17.56
N ALA A 978 38.36 -31.15 17.69
CA ALA A 978 39.03 -32.13 16.85
C ALA A 978 38.69 -31.81 15.36
N GLY A 979 39.68 -31.41 14.58
CA GLY A 979 39.52 -31.21 13.13
C GLY A 979 39.06 -32.50 12.47
N PRO A 980 38.40 -32.43 11.28
CA PRO A 980 38.04 -33.62 10.54
C PRO A 980 39.31 -34.42 10.28
N GLU A 981 39.30 -35.70 10.69
CA GLU A 981 40.38 -36.63 10.39
C GLU A 981 40.68 -36.60 8.90
N ARG A 982 41.86 -36.06 8.54
CA ARG A 982 42.40 -36.27 7.19
C ARG A 982 42.60 -37.77 7.02
N ALA A 983 41.75 -38.36 6.21
CA ALA A 983 42.03 -39.68 5.67
C ALA A 983 43.39 -39.63 5.00
N GLU A 984 44.38 -40.27 5.60
CA GLU A 984 45.70 -40.52 4.98
C GLU A 984 45.46 -41.31 3.68
N ALA A 985 45.59 -40.61 2.56
CA ALA A 985 45.72 -41.26 1.28
C ALA A 985 47.08 -42.00 1.32
N GLY A 986 47.04 -43.30 1.60
CA GLY A 986 48.16 -44.17 1.44
C GLY A 986 48.61 -44.21 -0.03
N GLU A 987 49.90 -43.96 -0.25
CA GLU A 987 50.58 -44.21 -1.50
C GLU A 987 50.44 -45.69 -1.93
N ALA A 988 50.04 -45.90 -3.17
CA ALA A 988 50.50 -46.94 -4.06
C ALA A 988 50.26 -46.55 -5.52
#